data_48e720b715bec408d0b7f0166fb1884a
#
_entry.id   48e720b715bec408d0b7f0166fb1884a
#
_cell.length_a   1.000
_cell.length_b   1.000
_cell.length_c   1.000
_cell.angle_alpha   90.00
_cell.angle_beta   90.00
_cell.angle_gamma   90.00
#
_symmetry.space_group_name_H-M   'P 1'
#
loop_
_entity.id
_entity.type
_entity.pdbx_description
1 polymer ?
#
loop_
_entity_poly.entity_id
_entity_poly.type
_entity_poly.pdbx_seq_one_letter_code
_entity_poly.pdbx_strand_id
1 'polypeptide(L)'
;MSLRVASPRSFRRAPLGVALLAALAVAAPSVALANTAVADAADAKTLDQVNVVGTQASPSSTTRLPITLQETPQSTSVIGIGRLQDEALFSINDVMRNVTGVSVSFYDTQRPLYYARGFTITDFQVDGLPTYSGSTNQEYDTAFYDRVEVIRGANGLLSGAGIPSATVNLLRKRPGKEFDASVSVSAGSWDFRRMEADVNAPLTSDGRFRSRVVAAYTDRDLYYDRYKEDKMAGMAVLEGDITDSTTVTVGYQRQDNNPVGSTWGTVPFFNSDGTFAHLPRETNMAPKWSYWQRETSTVFSNLEQRFGEDWLLKLNTAYTRGNVQNVRVYGSGYPDPVTGSGMYLLAGAGDAEDTRKGADLYLSGKFPAFGREHDVVIGGSYNNLEATTWTLTSVANWRYNIPNIYTWDGDIPELTASRTGARRIAHTKQSGVYASTRLRLADPLSLIAGARLSRWETLSRSYNAAGAYTGTSGAYKVTDEVTPYVGLVYDIVPDFSVYASYTEIFNPQNYKDRNENLLAPVEGSNLEAGIKSQWFDGKLTANAAIFEAKQDNYAVRDMSLPDGSLSDGSSAYIGVNGTKSRGWEVDVNGEILPGWTVNAGFTHVKVTRAATDLLYANPPEDLLQLNTSVRLPGVLDRLTIGGGLQWQSKVEGYNIQYPLGGTRTVTQPSYMLVNLHANYRISDNWTASLNVRNALDKTYWANLDYNNYGEPRFVSASLRWAF
;
A
#
# COMPACT_ATOMS: atom_id res chain seq x y z
N MET A 1 -44.42 -14.80 9.58
CA MET A 1 -43.93 -14.77 8.19
C MET A 1 -42.41 -14.85 8.24
N SER A 2 -41.87 -16.06 8.13
CA SER A 2 -40.45 -16.35 8.36
C SER A 2 -39.67 -16.04 7.09
N LEU A 3 -38.91 -14.92 7.09
CA LEU A 3 -37.89 -14.66 6.08
C LEU A 3 -36.71 -15.60 6.32
N ARG A 4 -36.59 -16.60 5.46
CA ARG A 4 -35.36 -17.39 5.35
C ARG A 4 -34.24 -16.47 4.92
N VAL A 5 -33.32 -16.20 5.85
CA VAL A 5 -32.05 -15.58 5.55
C VAL A 5 -31.22 -16.60 4.76
N ALA A 6 -30.80 -16.20 3.57
CA ALA A 6 -30.02 -17.03 2.67
C ALA A 6 -28.71 -17.46 3.36
N SER A 7 -28.41 -18.77 3.26
CA SER A 7 -27.09 -19.34 3.52
C SER A 7 -26.00 -18.54 2.78
N PRO A 8 -24.75 -18.60 3.25
CA PRO A 8 -23.65 -17.96 2.53
C PRO A 8 -23.71 -18.41 1.08
N ARG A 9 -23.94 -17.44 0.18
CA ARG A 9 -23.97 -17.70 -1.25
C ARG A 9 -22.59 -18.25 -1.61
N SER A 10 -22.51 -19.57 -1.79
CA SER A 10 -21.44 -20.15 -2.58
C SER A 10 -21.50 -19.43 -3.93
N PHE A 11 -20.59 -18.48 -4.14
CA PHE A 11 -20.42 -17.89 -5.46
C PHE A 11 -20.10 -19.05 -6.41
N ARG A 12 -21.07 -19.40 -7.25
CA ARG A 12 -20.84 -20.36 -8.31
C ARG A 12 -19.64 -19.86 -9.10
N ARG A 13 -18.59 -20.65 -9.13
CA ARG A 13 -17.42 -20.46 -9.99
C ARG A 13 -17.93 -20.26 -11.42
N ALA A 14 -18.01 -19.02 -11.88
CA ALA A 14 -18.14 -18.77 -13.29
C ALA A 14 -16.83 -19.27 -13.92
N PRO A 15 -16.86 -20.14 -14.92
CA PRO A 15 -15.63 -20.61 -15.52
C PRO A 15 -14.87 -19.41 -16.08
N LEU A 16 -13.59 -19.31 -15.76
CA LEU A 16 -12.64 -18.26 -16.16
C LEU A 16 -12.73 -17.95 -17.67
N GLY A 17 -13.09 -18.93 -18.48
CA GLY A 17 -13.28 -18.80 -19.92
C GLY A 17 -14.33 -17.77 -20.33
N VAL A 18 -15.34 -17.48 -19.51
CA VAL A 18 -16.43 -16.53 -19.86
C VAL A 18 -15.98 -15.09 -19.62
N ALA A 19 -15.21 -14.82 -18.57
CA ALA A 19 -14.72 -13.45 -18.32
C ALA A 19 -13.59 -13.08 -19.28
N LEU A 20 -12.72 -14.03 -19.67
CA LEU A 20 -11.67 -13.82 -20.68
C LEU A 20 -12.26 -13.71 -22.10
N LEU A 21 -13.30 -14.50 -22.43
CA LEU A 21 -14.00 -14.41 -23.72
C LEU A 21 -14.82 -13.10 -23.81
N ALA A 22 -15.36 -12.57 -22.73
CA ALA A 22 -16.00 -11.27 -22.72
C ALA A 22 -15.01 -10.11 -22.93
N ALA A 23 -13.80 -10.19 -22.34
CA ALA A 23 -12.74 -9.22 -22.58
C ALA A 23 -12.21 -9.26 -24.04
N LEU A 24 -12.12 -10.46 -24.61
CA LEU A 24 -11.72 -10.65 -26.02
C LEU A 24 -12.85 -10.31 -27.02
N ALA A 25 -14.12 -10.46 -26.64
CA ALA A 25 -15.25 -10.15 -27.50
C ALA A 25 -15.54 -8.63 -27.64
N VAL A 26 -15.14 -7.82 -26.67
CA VAL A 26 -15.22 -6.34 -26.75
C VAL A 26 -14.07 -5.77 -27.60
N ALA A 27 -12.97 -6.53 -27.80
CA ALA A 27 -11.77 -6.09 -28.53
C ALA A 27 -11.72 -6.51 -30.00
N ALA A 28 -12.83 -7.02 -30.58
CA ALA A 28 -12.87 -7.36 -31.99
C ALA A 28 -13.52 -6.25 -32.84
N PRO A 29 -12.80 -5.20 -33.25
CA PRO A 29 -13.15 -4.49 -34.45
C PRO A 29 -12.77 -5.40 -35.64
N SER A 30 -13.62 -5.47 -36.64
CA SER A 30 -13.37 -6.17 -37.91
C SER A 30 -12.04 -5.73 -38.52
N VAL A 31 -11.03 -6.59 -38.43
CA VAL A 31 -9.77 -6.41 -39.14
C VAL A 31 -10.04 -6.65 -40.60
N ALA A 32 -10.18 -5.60 -41.37
CA ALA A 32 -10.08 -5.65 -42.80
C ALA A 32 -8.61 -5.93 -43.15
N LEU A 33 -8.35 -7.10 -43.73
CA LEU A 33 -7.06 -7.47 -44.30
C LEU A 33 -6.69 -6.46 -45.40
N ALA A 34 -5.86 -5.49 -45.11
CA ALA A 34 -5.19 -4.69 -46.09
C ALA A 34 -3.81 -5.31 -46.34
N ASN A 35 -3.68 -6.00 -47.48
CA ASN A 35 -2.39 -6.34 -48.07
C ASN A 35 -1.63 -5.05 -48.37
N THR A 36 -0.54 -4.78 -47.67
CA THR A 36 0.45 -3.79 -48.12
C THR A 36 1.85 -4.36 -48.03
N ALA A 37 2.58 -4.02 -49.05
CA ALA A 37 3.89 -4.49 -49.44
C ALA A 37 4.97 -4.32 -48.36
N VAL A 38 5.91 -5.24 -48.42
CA VAL A 38 7.22 -5.24 -47.76
C VAL A 38 7.92 -3.89 -47.99
N ALA A 39 8.14 -3.15 -46.88
CA ALA A 39 9.12 -2.09 -46.81
C ALA A 39 10.07 -2.39 -45.65
N ASP A 40 11.33 -2.14 -45.90
CA ASP A 40 12.55 -2.51 -45.21
C ASP A 40 12.52 -2.49 -43.65
N ALA A 41 13.22 -3.48 -43.14
CA ALA A 41 13.61 -3.64 -41.76
C ALA A 41 14.34 -2.39 -41.22
N ALA A 42 13.67 -1.63 -40.36
CA ALA A 42 14.33 -0.76 -39.43
C ALA A 42 13.47 -0.70 -38.15
N ASP A 43 14.13 -0.95 -37.04
CA ASP A 43 13.66 -0.84 -35.67
C ASP A 43 12.65 -1.87 -35.16
N ALA A 44 13.22 -3.04 -34.83
CA ALA A 44 12.60 -3.89 -33.82
C ALA A 44 12.29 -3.00 -32.59
N LYS A 45 11.01 -2.85 -32.25
CA LYS A 45 10.58 -2.26 -30.97
C LYS A 45 11.21 -3.11 -29.87
N THR A 46 12.42 -2.74 -29.48
CA THR A 46 13.04 -3.27 -28.27
C THR A 46 12.16 -2.88 -27.09
N LEU A 47 11.75 -3.86 -26.30
CA LEU A 47 11.21 -3.66 -24.96
C LEU A 47 12.32 -3.09 -24.04
N ASP A 48 12.99 -2.04 -24.49
CA ASP A 48 13.92 -1.25 -23.71
C ASP A 48 13.16 -0.12 -22.98
N GLN A 49 12.13 -0.50 -22.26
CA GLN A 49 11.59 0.39 -21.25
C GLN A 49 12.36 0.19 -19.94
N VAL A 50 13.60 0.66 -19.91
CA VAL A 50 14.08 1.31 -18.69
C VAL A 50 13.17 2.54 -18.55
N ASN A 51 12.11 2.40 -17.77
CA ASN A 51 11.27 3.54 -17.45
C ASN A 51 12.10 4.53 -16.64
N VAL A 52 12.68 5.51 -17.31
CA VAL A 52 13.36 6.65 -16.73
C VAL A 52 12.25 7.57 -16.19
N VAL A 53 11.58 7.12 -15.15
CA VAL A 53 10.45 7.84 -14.52
C VAL A 53 10.92 9.16 -13.87
N GLY A 54 12.23 9.37 -13.74
CA GLY A 54 12.80 10.51 -13.03
C GLY A 54 12.98 11.80 -13.82
N THR A 55 13.01 11.73 -15.17
CA THR A 55 13.41 12.89 -16.00
C THR A 55 12.25 13.69 -16.57
N GLN A 56 11.05 13.12 -16.64
CA GLN A 56 9.88 13.85 -17.13
C GLN A 56 9.21 14.63 -16.01
N ALA A 57 9.04 15.93 -16.18
CA ALA A 57 8.21 16.74 -15.31
C ALA A 57 6.76 16.26 -15.38
N SER A 58 6.23 15.85 -14.26
CA SER A 58 4.84 15.38 -14.11
C SER A 58 4.25 15.98 -12.83
N PRO A 59 2.92 16.07 -12.69
CA PRO A 59 2.34 16.52 -11.43
C PRO A 59 2.87 15.70 -10.26
N SER A 60 3.66 16.35 -9.40
CA SER A 60 4.30 15.71 -8.25
C SER A 60 3.26 15.19 -7.27
N SER A 61 3.46 14.00 -6.75
CA SER A 61 2.63 13.44 -5.68
C SER A 61 2.82 14.13 -4.32
N THR A 62 3.72 15.11 -4.24
CA THR A 62 3.97 15.91 -3.02
C THR A 62 3.32 17.30 -3.08
N THR A 63 3.31 17.95 -4.23
CA THR A 63 2.92 19.37 -4.37
C THR A 63 1.99 19.65 -5.54
N ARG A 64 1.72 18.69 -6.41
CA ARG A 64 1.04 18.84 -7.73
C ARG A 64 1.78 19.74 -8.72
N LEU A 65 2.92 20.34 -8.34
CA LEU A 65 3.77 21.11 -9.26
C LEU A 65 4.33 20.19 -10.37
N PRO A 66 4.51 20.72 -11.60
CA PRO A 66 5.12 19.99 -12.70
C PRO A 66 6.64 19.96 -12.53
N ILE A 67 7.13 19.19 -11.58
CA ILE A 67 8.55 19.08 -11.23
C ILE A 67 9.02 17.63 -11.33
N THR A 68 10.31 17.46 -11.60
CA THR A 68 10.97 16.15 -11.65
C THR A 68 11.23 15.63 -10.23
N LEU A 69 11.59 14.34 -10.12
CA LEU A 69 12.05 13.78 -8.84
C LEU A 69 13.33 14.46 -8.33
N GLN A 70 14.20 14.92 -9.24
CA GLN A 70 15.40 15.69 -8.93
C GLN A 70 15.05 17.01 -8.22
N GLU A 71 14.06 17.73 -8.73
CA GLU A 71 13.60 19.01 -8.21
C GLU A 71 12.71 18.89 -6.96
N THR A 72 12.26 17.69 -6.61
CA THR A 72 11.40 17.44 -5.43
C THR A 72 12.25 17.40 -4.16
N PRO A 73 12.11 18.33 -3.18
CA PRO A 73 12.93 18.35 -1.98
C PRO A 73 12.43 17.37 -0.90
N GLN A 74 12.22 16.12 -1.27
CA GLN A 74 11.85 15.00 -0.40
C GLN A 74 12.38 13.68 -0.98
N SER A 75 12.62 12.72 -0.11
CA SER A 75 12.98 11.35 -0.49
C SER A 75 11.78 10.64 -1.09
N THR A 76 11.90 10.20 -2.34
CA THR A 76 10.84 9.51 -3.08
C THR A 76 11.40 8.27 -3.75
N SER A 77 10.67 7.17 -3.67
CA SER A 77 10.96 5.92 -4.39
C SER A 77 9.86 5.66 -5.40
N VAL A 78 10.22 5.20 -6.60
CA VAL A 78 9.28 4.82 -7.66
C VAL A 78 9.58 3.40 -8.12
N ILE A 79 8.55 2.54 -8.12
CA ILE A 79 8.61 1.19 -8.67
C ILE A 79 7.69 1.14 -9.88
N GLY A 80 8.28 1.15 -11.06
CA GLY A 80 7.58 1.15 -12.34
C GLY A 80 7.22 -0.26 -12.82
N ILE A 81 6.43 -0.31 -13.90
CA ILE A 81 5.86 -1.53 -14.47
C ILE A 81 6.94 -2.57 -14.84
N GLY A 82 8.11 -2.15 -15.31
CA GLY A 82 9.21 -3.07 -15.62
C GLY A 82 9.61 -3.92 -14.41
N ARG A 83 9.85 -3.27 -13.25
CA ARG A 83 10.16 -3.98 -12.03
C ARG A 83 8.99 -4.83 -11.51
N LEU A 84 7.75 -4.31 -11.61
CA LEU A 84 6.57 -5.08 -11.21
C LEU A 84 6.49 -6.41 -11.94
N GLN A 85 6.83 -6.43 -13.24
CA GLN A 85 6.80 -7.62 -14.08
C GLN A 85 8.03 -8.51 -13.90
N ASP A 86 9.24 -7.95 -13.96
CA ASP A 86 10.50 -8.70 -13.95
C ASP A 86 10.73 -9.41 -12.61
N GLU A 87 10.39 -8.76 -11.51
CA GLU A 87 10.54 -9.26 -10.15
C GLU A 87 9.29 -10.02 -9.64
N ALA A 88 8.25 -10.17 -10.48
CA ALA A 88 6.97 -10.81 -10.15
C ALA A 88 6.34 -10.23 -8.86
N LEU A 89 6.26 -8.89 -8.76
CA LEU A 89 5.67 -8.16 -7.65
C LEU A 89 4.15 -8.04 -7.88
N PHE A 90 3.40 -9.07 -7.53
CA PHE A 90 1.97 -9.18 -7.84
C PHE A 90 1.04 -8.45 -6.88
N SER A 91 1.57 -7.96 -5.76
CA SER A 91 0.78 -7.27 -4.75
C SER A 91 1.52 -6.08 -4.17
N ILE A 92 0.76 -5.18 -3.53
CA ILE A 92 1.36 -4.05 -2.79
C ILE A 92 2.31 -4.54 -1.69
N ASN A 93 2.06 -5.70 -1.08
CA ASN A 93 2.95 -6.29 -0.09
C ASN A 93 4.33 -6.61 -0.69
N ASP A 94 4.36 -7.15 -1.91
CA ASP A 94 5.61 -7.45 -2.62
C ASP A 94 6.35 -6.15 -2.98
N VAL A 95 5.62 -5.12 -3.43
CA VAL A 95 6.19 -3.80 -3.73
C VAL A 95 6.84 -3.19 -2.49
N MET A 96 6.10 -3.12 -1.37
CA MET A 96 6.57 -2.45 -0.15
C MET A 96 7.83 -3.08 0.46
N ARG A 97 8.04 -4.39 0.28
CA ARG A 97 9.29 -5.07 0.67
C ARG A 97 10.51 -4.62 -0.12
N ASN A 98 10.31 -4.01 -1.29
CA ASN A 98 11.34 -3.58 -2.23
C ASN A 98 11.53 -2.05 -2.27
N VAL A 99 10.89 -1.31 -1.36
CA VAL A 99 11.01 0.16 -1.26
C VAL A 99 12.04 0.52 -0.19
N THR A 100 13.01 1.36 -0.55
CA THR A 100 14.02 1.89 0.38
C THR A 100 13.36 2.52 1.60
N GLY A 101 13.85 2.15 2.79
CA GLY A 101 13.39 2.72 4.06
C GLY A 101 12.03 2.23 4.53
N VAL A 102 11.47 1.22 3.88
CA VAL A 102 10.21 0.60 4.30
C VAL A 102 10.46 -0.79 4.86
N SER A 103 10.00 -1.05 6.07
CA SER A 103 9.91 -2.38 6.64
C SER A 103 8.48 -2.89 6.63
N VAL A 104 8.33 -4.20 6.41
CA VAL A 104 7.02 -4.88 6.33
C VAL A 104 6.95 -5.93 7.42
N SER A 105 5.89 -5.88 8.22
CA SER A 105 5.60 -6.84 9.29
C SER A 105 4.20 -7.42 9.10
N PHE A 106 3.99 -8.66 9.48
CA PHE A 106 2.71 -9.35 9.32
C PHE A 106 2.20 -9.83 10.67
N TYR A 107 1.14 -9.23 11.20
CA TYR A 107 0.50 -9.71 12.43
C TYR A 107 -0.08 -11.11 12.24
N ASP A 108 -0.63 -11.36 11.08
CA ASP A 108 -1.23 -12.64 10.69
C ASP A 108 -1.31 -12.73 9.16
N THR A 109 -2.10 -13.66 8.64
CA THR A 109 -2.25 -13.87 7.19
C THR A 109 -2.89 -12.70 6.45
N GLN A 110 -3.56 -11.75 7.15
CA GLN A 110 -4.40 -10.72 6.52
C GLN A 110 -4.06 -9.29 6.94
N ARG A 111 -3.15 -9.08 7.89
CA ARG A 111 -2.81 -7.75 8.41
C ARG A 111 -1.34 -7.41 8.24
N PRO A 112 -0.91 -7.04 7.02
CA PRO A 112 0.40 -6.44 6.83
C PRO A 112 0.45 -5.05 7.49
N LEU A 113 1.60 -4.73 8.07
CA LEU A 113 1.96 -3.40 8.56
C LEU A 113 3.21 -2.92 7.84
N TYR A 114 3.18 -1.70 7.42
CA TYR A 114 4.30 -1.04 6.76
C TYR A 114 4.79 0.09 7.65
N TYR A 115 6.10 0.21 7.78
CA TYR A 115 6.72 1.26 8.57
C TYR A 115 7.73 2.02 7.71
N ALA A 116 7.72 3.33 7.82
CA ALA A 116 8.75 4.20 7.30
C ALA A 116 9.15 5.20 8.38
N ARG A 117 10.44 5.46 8.52
CA ARG A 117 10.95 6.40 9.52
C ARG A 117 10.43 6.14 10.94
N GLY A 118 10.20 4.87 11.30
CA GLY A 118 9.71 4.46 12.62
C GLY A 118 8.20 4.61 12.85
N PHE A 119 7.43 5.12 11.89
CA PHE A 119 5.98 5.30 11.97
C PHE A 119 5.26 4.35 11.01
N THR A 120 4.03 3.95 11.38
CA THR A 120 3.18 3.12 10.53
C THR A 120 2.68 3.92 9.32
N ILE A 121 2.75 3.32 8.13
CA ILE A 121 2.19 3.91 6.91
C ILE A 121 0.70 3.60 6.85
N THR A 122 -0.13 4.64 6.84
CA THR A 122 -1.59 4.56 6.70
C THR A 122 -2.12 5.41 5.54
N ASP A 123 -1.27 6.24 4.92
CA ASP A 123 -1.66 7.08 3.79
C ASP A 123 -1.42 6.35 2.48
N PHE A 124 -2.46 5.64 2.01
CA PHE A 124 -2.53 5.01 0.70
C PHE A 124 -3.47 5.79 -0.20
N GLN A 125 -3.00 6.08 -1.40
CA GLN A 125 -3.73 6.83 -2.42
C GLN A 125 -3.76 6.07 -3.74
N VAL A 126 -4.80 6.28 -4.52
CA VAL A 126 -4.86 5.87 -5.92
C VAL A 126 -5.11 7.12 -6.77
N ASP A 127 -4.19 7.40 -7.69
CA ASP A 127 -4.18 8.64 -8.50
C ASP A 127 -4.27 9.92 -7.64
N GLY A 128 -3.67 9.87 -6.43
CA GLY A 128 -3.65 10.96 -5.46
C GLY A 128 -4.92 11.16 -4.65
N LEU A 129 -5.88 10.24 -4.72
CA LEU A 129 -7.08 10.22 -3.86
C LEU A 129 -6.94 9.16 -2.76
N PRO A 130 -7.21 9.50 -1.48
CA PRO A 130 -7.10 8.56 -0.38
C PRO A 130 -7.96 7.31 -0.58
N THR A 131 -7.38 6.13 -0.33
CA THR A 131 -8.07 4.83 -0.48
C THR A 131 -8.03 3.97 0.77
N TYR A 132 -7.13 4.24 1.73
CA TYR A 132 -7.03 3.44 2.95
C TYR A 132 -8.34 3.46 3.75
N SER A 133 -8.75 2.29 4.20
CA SER A 133 -9.84 2.10 5.16
C SER A 133 -9.39 1.11 6.22
N GLY A 134 -9.56 1.45 7.49
CA GLY A 134 -9.19 0.57 8.60
C GLY A 134 -10.00 -0.73 8.65
N SER A 135 -11.19 -0.78 8.07
CA SER A 135 -12.07 -1.94 8.07
C SER A 135 -11.98 -2.78 6.81
N THR A 136 -12.00 -2.15 5.63
CA THR A 136 -12.09 -2.86 4.34
C THR A 136 -10.81 -2.85 3.53
N ASN A 137 -9.70 -2.31 4.08
CA ASN A 137 -8.43 -2.27 3.38
C ASN A 137 -7.93 -3.68 3.02
N GLN A 138 -7.48 -3.85 1.79
CA GLN A 138 -7.07 -5.14 1.24
C GLN A 138 -5.68 -5.08 0.59
N GLU A 139 -5.12 -6.22 0.27
CA GLU A 139 -3.90 -6.35 -0.52
C GLU A 139 -4.20 -5.98 -1.98
N TYR A 140 -3.79 -4.78 -2.41
CA TYR A 140 -3.99 -4.31 -3.78
C TYR A 140 -3.17 -5.12 -4.78
N ASP A 141 -3.83 -5.58 -5.86
CA ASP A 141 -3.18 -6.25 -6.98
C ASP A 141 -2.46 -5.23 -7.87
N THR A 142 -1.21 -5.50 -8.24
CA THR A 142 -0.39 -4.59 -9.04
C THR A 142 -0.76 -4.57 -10.51
N ALA A 143 -1.56 -5.51 -11.00
CA ALA A 143 -2.00 -5.57 -12.40
C ALA A 143 -2.64 -4.26 -12.89
N PHE A 144 -3.27 -3.50 -12.00
CA PHE A 144 -3.94 -2.24 -12.33
C PHE A 144 -3.02 -1.04 -12.49
N TYR A 145 -1.79 -1.12 -11.98
CA TYR A 145 -0.95 0.06 -11.80
C TYR A 145 0.24 0.07 -12.76
N ASP A 146 0.53 1.27 -13.26
CA ASP A 146 1.70 1.57 -14.07
C ASP A 146 2.93 1.69 -13.17
N ARG A 147 2.76 2.32 -12.01
CA ARG A 147 3.81 2.49 -11.02
C ARG A 147 3.26 2.73 -9.62
N VAL A 148 4.11 2.51 -8.64
CA VAL A 148 3.89 2.85 -7.23
C VAL A 148 4.92 3.88 -6.80
N GLU A 149 4.47 5.00 -6.27
CA GLU A 149 5.31 6.06 -5.72
C GLU A 149 5.20 6.05 -4.20
N VAL A 150 6.34 6.12 -3.51
CA VAL A 150 6.41 6.18 -2.05
C VAL A 150 7.19 7.42 -1.65
N ILE A 151 6.49 8.38 -1.06
CA ILE A 151 7.03 9.66 -0.59
C ILE A 151 7.23 9.53 0.91
N ARG A 152 8.47 9.61 1.40
CA ARG A 152 8.79 9.46 2.82
C ARG A 152 8.69 10.79 3.56
N GLY A 153 8.21 10.74 4.82
CA GLY A 153 7.98 11.89 5.68
C GLY A 153 6.53 12.39 5.69
N ALA A 154 6.32 13.60 6.17
CA ALA A 154 5.01 14.23 6.23
C ALA A 154 4.57 14.74 4.84
N ASN A 155 3.32 14.50 4.46
CA ASN A 155 2.73 14.95 3.20
C ASN A 155 1.39 15.67 3.44
N GLY A 156 1.31 16.51 4.46
CA GLY A 156 0.08 17.18 4.85
C GLY A 156 -0.47 18.15 3.81
N LEU A 157 0.36 18.69 2.93
CA LEU A 157 -0.06 19.58 1.85
C LEU A 157 -1.13 18.92 0.96
N LEU A 158 -0.99 17.66 0.62
CA LEU A 158 -1.96 16.94 -0.23
C LEU A 158 -2.86 16.01 0.58
N SER A 159 -2.32 15.26 1.53
CA SER A 159 -3.07 14.30 2.34
C SER A 159 -3.94 14.96 3.40
N GLY A 160 -3.52 16.11 3.95
CA GLY A 160 -4.15 16.79 5.07
C GLY A 160 -3.88 16.03 6.37
N ALA A 161 -4.81 15.17 6.82
CA ALA A 161 -4.63 14.37 8.03
C ALA A 161 -3.82 13.10 7.77
N GLY A 162 -2.92 12.74 8.70
CA GLY A 162 -2.08 11.54 8.61
C GLY A 162 -0.97 11.49 9.65
N ILE A 163 0.06 10.69 9.37
CA ILE A 163 1.20 10.42 10.24
C ILE A 163 2.49 10.74 9.45
N PRO A 164 3.58 11.26 10.08
CA PRO A 164 4.80 11.66 9.37
C PRO A 164 5.67 10.43 9.00
N SER A 165 5.07 9.43 8.34
CA SER A 165 5.68 8.17 7.91
C SER A 165 6.06 8.17 6.43
N ALA A 166 5.09 7.87 5.60
CA ALA A 166 5.14 7.95 4.15
C ALA A 166 3.73 7.99 3.56
N THR A 167 3.63 8.49 2.32
CA THR A 167 2.45 8.36 1.45
C THR A 167 2.77 7.38 0.34
N VAL A 168 1.90 6.40 0.12
CA VAL A 168 1.97 5.43 -0.97
C VAL A 168 0.93 5.78 -2.01
N ASN A 169 1.34 6.16 -3.22
CA ASN A 169 0.46 6.53 -4.31
C ASN A 169 0.55 5.50 -5.44
N LEU A 170 -0.56 4.84 -5.73
CA LEU A 170 -0.73 3.84 -6.76
C LEU A 170 -1.28 4.52 -8.01
N LEU A 171 -0.53 4.56 -9.11
CA LEU A 171 -0.95 5.21 -10.35
C LEU A 171 -1.47 4.16 -11.32
N ARG A 172 -2.76 4.31 -11.70
CA ARG A 172 -3.42 3.37 -12.60
C ARG A 172 -2.85 3.40 -14.01
N LYS A 173 -2.85 2.26 -14.67
CA LYS A 173 -2.64 2.14 -16.10
C LYS A 173 -3.71 2.92 -16.86
N ARG A 174 -3.28 3.77 -17.80
CA ARG A 174 -4.18 4.55 -18.68
C ARG A 174 -4.20 3.97 -20.08
N PRO A 175 -5.27 4.18 -20.85
CA PRO A 175 -5.31 3.84 -22.26
C PRO A 175 -4.26 4.61 -23.07
N GLY A 176 -3.56 3.91 -23.97
CA GLY A 176 -2.63 4.48 -24.96
C GLY A 176 -3.27 4.60 -26.34
N LYS A 177 -2.62 5.35 -27.25
CA LYS A 177 -3.11 5.59 -28.61
C LYS A 177 -2.83 4.44 -29.57
N GLU A 178 -1.92 3.56 -29.23
CA GLU A 178 -1.56 2.38 -30.03
C GLU A 178 -2.18 1.12 -29.42
N PHE A 179 -2.42 0.11 -30.27
CA PHE A 179 -2.86 -1.19 -29.78
C PHE A 179 -1.69 -1.89 -29.09
N ASP A 180 -1.93 -2.39 -27.89
CA ASP A 180 -1.01 -3.20 -27.11
C ASP A 180 -1.80 -4.23 -26.31
N ALA A 181 -1.37 -5.49 -26.33
CA ALA A 181 -2.04 -6.55 -25.60
C ALA A 181 -1.02 -7.50 -24.99
N SER A 182 -1.27 -7.96 -23.79
CA SER A 182 -0.48 -9.02 -23.18
C SER A 182 -1.32 -9.98 -22.37
N VAL A 183 -0.89 -11.23 -22.37
CA VAL A 183 -1.44 -12.30 -21.53
C VAL A 183 -0.28 -13.00 -20.85
N SER A 184 -0.38 -13.23 -19.54
CA SER A 184 0.57 -14.01 -18.79
C SER A 184 -0.09 -15.11 -17.98
N VAL A 185 0.60 -16.24 -17.87
CA VAL A 185 0.25 -17.34 -16.98
C VAL A 185 1.44 -17.63 -16.08
N SER A 186 1.19 -17.86 -14.80
CA SER A 186 2.23 -18.16 -13.81
C SER A 186 1.81 -19.33 -12.96
N ALA A 187 2.78 -20.14 -12.53
CA ALA A 187 2.60 -21.22 -11.57
C ALA A 187 3.78 -21.26 -10.60
N GLY A 188 3.58 -21.76 -9.40
CA GLY A 188 4.65 -21.76 -8.39
C GLY A 188 4.38 -22.65 -7.18
N SER A 189 5.21 -22.44 -6.17
CA SER A 189 5.11 -23.13 -4.88
C SER A 189 3.71 -22.96 -4.27
N TRP A 190 3.26 -23.95 -3.51
CA TRP A 190 1.97 -23.98 -2.80
C TRP A 190 0.77 -23.76 -3.73
N ASP A 191 0.74 -24.53 -4.82
CA ASP A 191 -0.34 -24.51 -5.83
C ASP A 191 -0.63 -23.10 -6.40
N PHE A 192 0.36 -22.18 -6.31
CA PHE A 192 0.22 -20.85 -6.88
C PHE A 192 -0.06 -20.92 -8.38
N ARG A 193 -1.14 -20.31 -8.81
CA ARG A 193 -1.54 -20.15 -10.22
C ARG A 193 -2.07 -18.74 -10.41
N ARG A 194 -1.56 -18.06 -11.44
CA ARG A 194 -2.03 -16.72 -11.80
C ARG A 194 -2.21 -16.61 -13.30
N MET A 195 -3.29 -15.94 -13.70
CA MET A 195 -3.50 -15.48 -15.06
C MET A 195 -3.70 -13.96 -15.04
N GLU A 196 -3.11 -13.27 -16.01
CA GLU A 196 -3.28 -11.84 -16.17
C GLU A 196 -3.44 -11.52 -17.66
N ALA A 197 -4.35 -10.62 -18.00
CA ALA A 197 -4.54 -10.08 -19.34
C ALA A 197 -4.63 -8.56 -19.24
N ASP A 198 -3.96 -7.87 -20.15
CA ASP A 198 -3.95 -6.41 -20.26
C ASP A 198 -4.07 -6.07 -21.74
N VAL A 199 -5.15 -5.38 -22.11
CA VAL A 199 -5.45 -5.02 -23.49
C VAL A 199 -5.71 -3.52 -23.56
N ASN A 200 -4.89 -2.83 -24.33
CA ASN A 200 -5.02 -1.44 -24.70
C ASN A 200 -5.46 -1.35 -26.16
N ALA A 201 -6.55 -0.67 -26.42
CA ALA A 201 -7.09 -0.56 -27.80
C ALA A 201 -7.56 0.86 -28.11
N PRO A 202 -7.03 1.49 -29.18
CA PRO A 202 -7.65 2.66 -29.76
C PRO A 202 -9.03 2.26 -30.32
N LEU A 203 -10.05 3.06 -30.03
CA LEU A 203 -11.42 2.86 -30.53
C LEU A 203 -11.68 3.64 -31.81
N THR A 204 -10.84 4.62 -32.11
CA THR A 204 -10.85 5.40 -33.33
C THR A 204 -9.48 5.36 -34.00
N SER A 205 -9.43 5.50 -35.31
CA SER A 205 -8.20 5.41 -36.09
C SER A 205 -7.14 6.47 -35.76
N ASP A 206 -7.59 7.61 -35.21
CA ASP A 206 -6.73 8.71 -34.76
C ASP A 206 -6.31 8.57 -33.28
N GLY A 207 -6.78 7.52 -32.59
CA GLY A 207 -6.52 7.29 -31.18
C GLY A 207 -7.14 8.31 -30.22
N ARG A 208 -8.08 9.15 -30.70
CA ARG A 208 -8.76 10.13 -29.83
C ARG A 208 -9.62 9.46 -28.78
N PHE A 209 -10.29 8.36 -29.11
CA PHE A 209 -10.99 7.52 -28.16
C PHE A 209 -10.26 6.19 -28.03
N ARG A 210 -9.99 5.80 -26.81
CA ARG A 210 -9.18 4.64 -26.47
C ARG A 210 -9.66 3.95 -25.21
N SER A 211 -9.40 2.67 -25.11
CA SER A 211 -9.81 1.83 -23.98
C SER A 211 -8.66 0.99 -23.46
N ARG A 212 -8.70 0.64 -22.18
CA ARG A 212 -7.83 -0.38 -21.60
C ARG A 212 -8.64 -1.28 -20.69
N VAL A 213 -8.44 -2.57 -20.79
CA VAL A 213 -9.05 -3.60 -19.95
C VAL A 213 -7.93 -4.44 -19.34
N VAL A 214 -7.95 -4.57 -18.02
CA VAL A 214 -7.00 -5.39 -17.26
C VAL A 214 -7.78 -6.38 -16.43
N ALA A 215 -7.39 -7.64 -16.45
CA ALA A 215 -7.96 -8.69 -15.62
C ALA A 215 -6.86 -9.58 -15.06
N ALA A 216 -6.95 -9.94 -13.78
CA ALA A 216 -6.05 -10.89 -13.15
C ALA A 216 -6.84 -11.83 -12.23
N TYR A 217 -6.41 -13.07 -12.21
CA TYR A 217 -6.94 -14.08 -11.30
C TYR A 217 -5.77 -14.83 -10.66
N THR A 218 -5.81 -14.99 -9.35
CA THR A 218 -4.82 -15.75 -8.58
C THR A 218 -5.55 -16.78 -7.75
N ASP A 219 -5.08 -18.02 -7.77
CA ASP A 219 -5.49 -19.12 -6.89
C ASP A 219 -4.22 -19.67 -6.26
N ARG A 220 -4.16 -19.73 -4.92
CA ARG A 220 -2.97 -20.18 -4.21
C ARG A 220 -3.30 -20.74 -2.84
N ASP A 221 -2.49 -21.68 -2.42
CA ASP A 221 -2.27 -21.95 -1.00
C ASP A 221 -1.15 -21.02 -0.49
N LEU A 222 -0.92 -20.95 0.80
CA LEU A 222 0.33 -20.42 1.37
C LEU A 222 1.08 -21.54 2.08
N TYR A 223 2.27 -21.23 2.59
CA TYR A 223 3.03 -22.19 3.39
C TYR A 223 2.35 -22.56 4.73
N TYR A 224 1.33 -21.82 5.14
CA TYR A 224 0.51 -22.15 6.30
C TYR A 224 -0.43 -23.32 6.00
N ASP A 225 -0.48 -24.29 6.90
CA ASP A 225 -1.41 -25.39 6.80
C ASP A 225 -2.84 -24.92 6.57
N ARG A 226 -3.55 -25.52 5.61
CA ARG A 226 -4.99 -25.29 5.36
C ARG A 226 -5.36 -23.89 4.89
N TYR A 227 -4.40 -22.99 4.69
CA TYR A 227 -4.70 -21.68 4.12
C TYR A 227 -4.84 -21.78 2.60
N LYS A 228 -5.90 -21.18 2.09
CA LYS A 228 -6.17 -21.03 0.65
C LYS A 228 -6.71 -19.65 0.36
N GLU A 229 -6.38 -19.11 -0.80
CA GLU A 229 -6.87 -17.81 -1.25
C GLU A 229 -7.13 -17.82 -2.74
N ASP A 230 -8.31 -17.37 -3.15
CA ASP A 230 -8.54 -16.91 -4.51
C ASP A 230 -8.72 -15.41 -4.54
N LYS A 231 -8.13 -14.76 -5.54
CA LYS A 231 -8.19 -13.32 -5.77
C LYS A 231 -8.56 -13.04 -7.22
N MET A 232 -9.58 -12.19 -7.42
CA MET A 232 -9.97 -11.70 -8.74
C MET A 232 -9.82 -10.18 -8.78
N ALA A 233 -9.22 -9.67 -9.84
CA ALA A 233 -9.01 -8.25 -10.08
C ALA A 233 -9.39 -7.91 -11.52
N GLY A 234 -10.21 -6.86 -11.71
CA GLY A 234 -10.65 -6.40 -13.02
C GLY A 234 -10.75 -4.89 -13.09
N MET A 235 -10.28 -4.30 -14.18
CA MET A 235 -10.36 -2.86 -14.46
C MET A 235 -10.71 -2.63 -15.92
N ALA A 236 -11.59 -1.66 -16.17
CA ALA A 236 -11.89 -1.15 -17.51
C ALA A 236 -11.82 0.36 -17.49
N VAL A 237 -11.16 0.96 -18.48
CA VAL A 237 -10.95 2.40 -18.60
C VAL A 237 -11.27 2.83 -20.02
N LEU A 238 -12.03 3.92 -20.15
CA LEU A 238 -12.27 4.65 -21.39
C LEU A 238 -11.66 6.04 -21.26
N GLU A 239 -10.95 6.47 -22.28
CA GLU A 239 -10.36 7.79 -22.34
C GLU A 239 -10.63 8.42 -23.71
N GLY A 240 -11.01 9.69 -23.70
CA GLY A 240 -11.32 10.42 -24.93
C GLY A 240 -10.75 11.83 -24.92
N ASP A 241 -10.08 12.21 -26.00
CA ASP A 241 -9.67 13.58 -26.27
C ASP A 241 -10.89 14.29 -26.92
N ILE A 242 -11.75 14.88 -26.09
CA ILE A 242 -13.00 15.53 -26.52
C ILE A 242 -12.71 16.73 -27.41
N THR A 243 -11.65 17.46 -27.08
CA THR A 243 -11.02 18.47 -27.93
C THR A 243 -9.51 18.28 -27.87
N ASP A 244 -8.74 19.03 -28.63
CA ASP A 244 -7.27 18.97 -28.60
C ASP A 244 -6.69 19.40 -27.25
N SER A 245 -7.48 20.11 -26.42
CA SER A 245 -7.10 20.58 -25.10
C SER A 245 -7.85 19.91 -23.95
N THR A 246 -8.84 19.06 -24.23
CA THR A 246 -9.70 18.43 -23.21
C THR A 246 -9.64 16.92 -23.30
N THR A 247 -9.14 16.28 -22.25
CA THR A 247 -9.15 14.81 -22.12
C THR A 247 -10.03 14.39 -20.96
N VAL A 248 -10.91 13.41 -21.19
CA VAL A 248 -11.79 12.82 -20.18
C VAL A 248 -11.49 11.34 -20.06
N THR A 249 -11.30 10.86 -18.84
CA THR A 249 -11.12 9.45 -18.52
C THR A 249 -12.24 9.01 -17.57
N VAL A 250 -12.83 7.84 -17.82
CA VAL A 250 -13.78 7.18 -16.92
C VAL A 250 -13.40 5.72 -16.80
N GLY A 251 -13.45 5.19 -15.61
CA GLY A 251 -13.10 3.78 -15.39
C GLY A 251 -13.83 3.14 -14.22
N TYR A 252 -13.81 1.83 -14.24
CA TYR A 252 -14.30 0.96 -13.18
C TYR A 252 -13.22 -0.06 -12.81
N GLN A 253 -13.03 -0.29 -11.51
CA GLN A 253 -12.09 -1.25 -10.96
C GLN A 253 -12.79 -2.06 -9.88
N ARG A 254 -12.57 -3.37 -9.87
CA ARG A 254 -13.04 -4.29 -8.82
C ARG A 254 -11.96 -5.29 -8.44
N GLN A 255 -11.88 -5.58 -7.16
CA GLN A 255 -11.01 -6.63 -6.63
C GLN A 255 -11.73 -7.38 -5.50
N ASP A 256 -11.68 -8.72 -5.56
CA ASP A 256 -12.20 -9.64 -4.56
C ASP A 256 -11.04 -10.49 -4.03
N ASN A 257 -10.90 -10.60 -2.71
CA ASN A 257 -9.95 -11.47 -2.03
C ASN A 257 -10.72 -12.41 -1.11
N ASN A 258 -10.60 -13.72 -1.30
CA ASN A 258 -11.39 -14.75 -0.60
C ASN A 258 -10.49 -15.76 0.13
N PRO A 259 -9.74 -15.36 1.18
CA PRO A 259 -8.94 -16.28 1.96
C PRO A 259 -9.81 -17.15 2.90
N VAL A 260 -9.46 -18.42 3.00
CA VAL A 260 -9.97 -19.38 4.00
C VAL A 260 -8.82 -19.99 4.77
N GLY A 261 -9.06 -20.50 5.98
CA GLY A 261 -8.00 -20.91 6.90
C GLY A 261 -7.19 -19.71 7.43
N SER A 262 -7.78 -18.51 7.40
CA SER A 262 -7.13 -17.27 7.83
C SER A 262 -6.94 -17.21 9.34
N THR A 263 -5.76 -16.81 9.80
CA THR A 263 -5.46 -16.61 11.23
C THR A 263 -5.85 -15.21 11.69
N TRP A 264 -6.06 -15.06 13.01
CA TRP A 264 -6.16 -13.77 13.70
C TRP A 264 -5.10 -13.63 14.81
N GLY A 265 -4.08 -14.34 14.75
CA GLY A 265 -2.97 -14.48 15.65
C GLY A 265 -2.27 -15.79 15.30
N THR A 266 -1.16 -16.01 15.90
CA THR A 266 -0.24 -17.03 15.44
C THR A 266 0.10 -18.02 16.54
N VAL A 267 1.24 -18.63 16.47
CA VAL A 267 1.68 -19.68 17.36
C VAL A 267 2.39 -19.09 18.59
N PRO A 268 2.38 -19.74 19.76
CA PRO A 268 3.09 -19.27 20.95
C PRO A 268 4.61 -19.40 20.78
N PHE A 269 5.37 -18.46 21.41
CA PHE A 269 6.83 -18.60 21.51
C PHE A 269 7.26 -19.69 22.48
N PHE A 270 6.50 -19.91 23.54
CA PHE A 270 6.89 -20.72 24.66
C PHE A 270 5.96 -21.91 24.87
N ASN A 271 6.54 -23.02 25.36
CA ASN A 271 5.83 -24.12 25.95
C ASN A 271 5.37 -23.79 27.39
N SER A 272 4.48 -24.57 27.95
CA SER A 272 3.95 -24.40 29.32
C SER A 272 5.03 -24.48 30.42
N ASP A 273 6.12 -25.15 30.16
CA ASP A 273 7.30 -25.26 31.04
C ASP A 273 8.31 -24.09 30.89
N GLY A 274 8.03 -23.12 30.01
CA GLY A 274 8.87 -21.95 29.76
C GLY A 274 9.97 -22.15 28.71
N THR A 275 10.11 -23.32 28.14
CA THR A 275 11.01 -23.54 27.00
C THR A 275 10.46 -22.93 25.72
N PHE A 276 11.29 -22.66 24.70
CA PHE A 276 10.81 -22.21 23.40
C PHE A 276 10.05 -23.34 22.69
N ALA A 277 8.87 -23.03 22.15
CA ALA A 277 8.01 -24.02 21.51
C ALA A 277 8.54 -24.52 20.16
N HIS A 278 9.30 -23.70 19.42
CA HIS A 278 9.88 -24.05 18.12
C HIS A 278 8.91 -24.78 17.18
N LEU A 279 7.65 -24.35 17.14
CA LEU A 279 6.65 -24.93 16.25
C LEU A 279 7.09 -24.77 14.79
N PRO A 280 6.75 -25.71 13.89
CA PRO A 280 6.99 -25.58 12.47
C PRO A 280 6.41 -24.27 11.91
N ARG A 281 7.09 -23.65 10.94
CA ARG A 281 6.65 -22.37 10.35
C ARG A 281 5.34 -22.46 9.57
N GLU A 282 4.97 -23.65 9.13
CA GLU A 282 3.69 -23.98 8.50
C GLU A 282 2.53 -24.14 9.48
N THR A 283 2.81 -24.20 10.80
CA THR A 283 1.76 -24.37 11.83
C THR A 283 0.71 -23.27 11.73
N ASN A 284 -0.51 -23.67 11.51
CA ASN A 284 -1.68 -22.81 11.47
C ASN A 284 -2.71 -23.24 12.50
N MET A 285 -3.08 -22.35 13.41
CA MET A 285 -4.09 -22.65 14.44
C MET A 285 -5.52 -22.46 13.92
N ALA A 286 -5.71 -21.79 12.79
CA ALA A 286 -7.03 -21.55 12.24
C ALA A 286 -7.71 -22.83 11.77
N PRO A 287 -9.02 -23.01 12.07
CA PRO A 287 -9.82 -24.08 11.49
C PRO A 287 -10.01 -23.86 9.98
N LYS A 288 -10.35 -24.93 9.26
CA LYS A 288 -10.58 -24.93 7.81
C LYS A 288 -11.64 -23.91 7.35
N TRP A 289 -12.61 -23.61 8.19
CA TRP A 289 -13.74 -22.75 7.90
C TRP A 289 -13.48 -21.26 8.23
N SER A 290 -12.40 -20.90 8.90
CA SER A 290 -12.14 -19.48 9.18
C SER A 290 -11.87 -18.72 7.88
N TYR A 291 -12.36 -17.50 7.78
CA TYR A 291 -12.21 -16.68 6.57
C TYR A 291 -12.10 -15.19 6.89
N TRP A 292 -11.57 -14.44 5.94
CA TRP A 292 -11.47 -12.99 6.01
C TRP A 292 -11.58 -12.38 4.60
N GLN A 293 -12.78 -12.37 4.07
CA GLN A 293 -13.08 -11.94 2.70
C GLN A 293 -13.15 -10.43 2.60
N ARG A 294 -12.67 -9.88 1.49
CA ARG A 294 -12.71 -8.46 1.15
C ARG A 294 -13.06 -8.27 -0.30
N GLU A 295 -13.93 -7.29 -0.53
CA GLU A 295 -14.32 -6.84 -1.86
C GLU A 295 -14.17 -5.32 -1.93
N THR A 296 -13.62 -4.80 -3.04
CA THR A 296 -13.57 -3.36 -3.31
C THR A 296 -13.96 -3.09 -4.75
N SER A 297 -14.88 -2.14 -4.94
CA SER A 297 -15.30 -1.65 -6.25
C SER A 297 -15.14 -0.13 -6.31
N THR A 298 -14.54 0.39 -7.39
CA THR A 298 -14.31 1.82 -7.56
C THR A 298 -14.75 2.27 -8.95
N VAL A 299 -15.60 3.28 -9.02
CA VAL A 299 -15.82 4.09 -10.22
C VAL A 299 -14.98 5.34 -10.08
N PHE A 300 -14.23 5.69 -11.12
CA PHE A 300 -13.39 6.89 -11.11
C PHE A 300 -13.50 7.67 -12.42
N SER A 301 -13.23 8.98 -12.34
CA SER A 301 -13.11 9.82 -13.52
C SER A 301 -12.05 10.89 -13.36
N ASN A 302 -11.43 11.26 -14.47
CA ASN A 302 -10.48 12.35 -14.56
C ASN A 302 -10.88 13.27 -15.72
N LEU A 303 -10.75 14.58 -15.49
CA LEU A 303 -10.85 15.60 -16.51
C LEU A 303 -9.55 16.40 -16.52
N GLU A 304 -8.94 16.53 -17.69
CA GLU A 304 -7.80 17.38 -17.94
C GLU A 304 -8.17 18.42 -19.00
N GLN A 305 -8.07 19.71 -18.63
CA GLN A 305 -8.30 20.82 -19.55
C GLN A 305 -7.06 21.70 -19.60
N ARG A 306 -6.48 21.84 -20.77
CA ARG A 306 -5.35 22.74 -21.02
C ARG A 306 -5.85 24.10 -21.52
N PHE A 307 -5.20 25.15 -21.07
CA PHE A 307 -5.41 26.53 -21.51
C PHE A 307 -4.06 27.09 -21.98
N GLY A 308 -3.90 27.21 -23.30
CA GLY A 308 -2.61 27.47 -23.89
C GLY A 308 -1.61 26.34 -23.61
N GLU A 309 -0.33 26.69 -23.52
CA GLU A 309 0.77 25.73 -23.27
C GLU A 309 1.09 25.56 -21.78
N ASP A 310 0.76 26.55 -20.95
CA ASP A 310 1.27 26.69 -19.60
C ASP A 310 0.27 26.28 -18.50
N TRP A 311 -1.03 26.22 -18.78
CA TRP A 311 -2.04 26.02 -17.75
C TRP A 311 -2.81 24.72 -17.92
N LEU A 312 -2.95 23.99 -16.82
CA LEU A 312 -3.69 22.73 -16.74
C LEU A 312 -4.70 22.77 -15.57
N LEU A 313 -5.99 22.65 -15.88
CA LEU A 313 -7.00 22.32 -14.88
C LEU A 313 -7.19 20.81 -14.86
N LYS A 314 -7.11 20.20 -13.66
CA LYS A 314 -7.32 18.78 -13.48
C LYS A 314 -8.31 18.50 -12.37
N LEU A 315 -9.29 17.63 -12.67
CA LEU A 315 -10.25 17.10 -11.71
C LEU A 315 -10.09 15.58 -11.65
N ASN A 316 -9.87 15.05 -10.46
CA ASN A 316 -9.90 13.62 -10.18
C ASN A 316 -11.09 13.32 -9.27
N THR A 317 -11.87 12.29 -9.57
CA THR A 317 -12.96 11.83 -8.70
C THR A 317 -12.93 10.31 -8.55
N ALA A 318 -13.37 9.83 -7.39
CA ALA A 318 -13.55 8.40 -7.15
C ALA A 318 -14.73 8.15 -6.21
N TYR A 319 -15.50 7.10 -6.53
CA TYR A 319 -16.50 6.51 -5.66
C TYR A 319 -16.14 5.06 -5.41
N THR A 320 -15.76 4.76 -4.17
CA THR A 320 -15.33 3.42 -3.77
C THR A 320 -16.32 2.81 -2.80
N ARG A 321 -16.69 1.56 -3.02
CA ARG A 321 -17.41 0.73 -2.07
C ARG A 321 -16.53 -0.47 -1.69
N GLY A 322 -16.36 -0.68 -0.39
CA GLY A 322 -15.64 -1.80 0.18
C GLY A 322 -16.55 -2.63 1.08
N ASN A 323 -16.33 -3.95 1.09
CA ASN A 323 -16.99 -4.89 2.01
C ASN A 323 -15.93 -5.78 2.65
N VAL A 324 -16.11 -6.09 3.93
CA VAL A 324 -15.34 -7.11 4.62
C VAL A 324 -16.26 -8.00 5.44
N GLN A 325 -16.06 -9.30 5.31
CA GLN A 325 -16.71 -10.31 6.15
C GLN A 325 -15.66 -11.29 6.67
N ASN A 326 -15.70 -11.57 7.95
CA ASN A 326 -14.78 -12.53 8.55
C ASN A 326 -15.40 -13.27 9.71
N VAL A 327 -15.03 -14.54 9.85
CA VAL A 327 -15.07 -15.31 11.10
C VAL A 327 -13.68 -15.88 11.28
N ARG A 328 -13.00 -15.45 12.32
CA ARG A 328 -11.57 -15.63 12.54
C ARG A 328 -11.33 -16.16 13.94
N VAL A 329 -10.24 -16.90 14.09
CA VAL A 329 -9.81 -17.44 15.37
C VAL A 329 -8.37 -17.12 15.65
N TYR A 330 -8.02 -17.02 16.93
CA TYR A 330 -6.65 -16.95 17.38
C TYR A 330 -6.40 -17.97 18.48
N GLY A 331 -5.17 -18.45 18.54
CA GLY A 331 -4.73 -19.36 19.58
C GLY A 331 -4.33 -18.63 20.86
N SER A 332 -4.59 -19.25 21.98
CA SER A 332 -4.14 -18.80 23.29
C SER A 332 -3.72 -20.00 24.13
N GLY A 333 -2.99 -19.73 25.22
CA GLY A 333 -2.39 -20.77 26.05
C GLY A 333 -0.98 -21.15 25.60
N TYR A 334 -0.43 -22.17 26.21
CA TYR A 334 0.92 -22.66 25.97
C TYR A 334 0.90 -24.17 25.82
N PRO A 335 1.52 -24.74 24.77
CA PRO A 335 1.51 -26.18 24.58
C PRO A 335 2.42 -26.86 25.59
N ASP A 336 1.99 -27.99 26.11
CA ASP A 336 2.85 -28.91 26.81
C ASP A 336 3.88 -29.49 25.80
N PRO A 337 5.19 -29.47 26.09
CA PRO A 337 6.20 -29.88 25.11
C PRO A 337 6.16 -31.38 24.75
N VAL A 338 5.49 -32.22 25.53
CA VAL A 338 5.40 -33.68 25.30
C VAL A 338 4.06 -34.03 24.67
N THR A 339 2.97 -33.52 25.23
CA THR A 339 1.61 -33.92 24.82
C THR A 339 1.00 -32.98 23.77
N GLY A 340 1.55 -31.77 23.61
CA GLY A 340 0.99 -30.73 22.75
C GLY A 340 -0.35 -30.14 23.23
N SER A 341 -0.81 -30.53 24.44
CA SER A 341 -2.04 -30.02 25.03
C SER A 341 -1.85 -28.65 25.70
N GLY A 342 -2.93 -27.98 26.09
CA GLY A 342 -2.87 -26.69 26.80
C GLY A 342 -3.18 -25.45 25.93
N MET A 343 -3.29 -25.64 24.63
CA MET A 343 -3.73 -24.59 23.71
C MET A 343 -5.24 -24.58 23.53
N TYR A 344 -5.80 -23.41 23.29
CA TYR A 344 -7.21 -23.25 22.95
C TYR A 344 -7.42 -22.12 21.95
N LEU A 345 -8.54 -22.17 21.24
CA LEU A 345 -8.96 -21.18 20.28
C LEU A 345 -10.03 -20.26 20.88
N LEU A 346 -9.94 -18.99 20.53
CA LEU A 346 -10.96 -17.96 20.76
C LEU A 346 -11.36 -17.37 19.41
N ALA A 347 -12.61 -16.91 19.31
CA ALA A 347 -13.15 -16.42 18.04
C ALA A 347 -13.48 -14.93 18.05
N GLY A 348 -13.43 -14.36 16.86
CA GLY A 348 -13.97 -13.06 16.55
C GLY A 348 -14.66 -13.07 15.19
N ALA A 349 -15.67 -12.25 15.03
CA ALA A 349 -16.37 -12.07 13.77
C ALA A 349 -16.52 -10.59 13.44
N GLY A 350 -16.53 -10.26 12.16
CA GLY A 350 -16.69 -8.89 11.68
C GLY A 350 -17.45 -8.86 10.35
N ASP A 351 -18.28 -7.84 10.21
CA ASP A 351 -19.00 -7.54 8.97
C ASP A 351 -19.10 -6.03 8.85
N ALA A 352 -18.45 -5.47 7.84
CA ALA A 352 -18.42 -4.03 7.63
C ALA A 352 -18.50 -3.68 6.13
N GLU A 353 -19.08 -2.52 5.87
CA GLU A 353 -19.21 -1.92 4.55
C GLU A 353 -18.70 -0.48 4.60
N ASP A 354 -17.88 -0.11 3.64
CA ASP A 354 -17.38 1.24 3.50
C ASP A 354 -17.86 1.85 2.18
N THR A 355 -18.22 3.13 2.23
CA THR A 355 -18.44 3.95 1.04
C THR A 355 -17.56 5.18 1.14
N ARG A 356 -16.74 5.41 0.13
CA ARG A 356 -15.86 6.57 0.05
C ARG A 356 -16.15 7.38 -1.21
N LYS A 357 -16.18 8.70 -1.05
CA LYS A 357 -16.31 9.69 -2.13
C LYS A 357 -15.12 10.63 -2.04
N GLY A 358 -14.29 10.63 -3.07
CA GLY A 358 -13.12 11.48 -3.17
C GLY A 358 -13.20 12.39 -4.38
N ALA A 359 -12.72 13.63 -4.24
CA ALA A 359 -12.49 14.56 -5.33
C ALA A 359 -11.28 15.44 -5.04
N ASP A 360 -10.50 15.75 -6.09
CA ASP A 360 -9.38 16.70 -6.07
C ASP A 360 -9.43 17.52 -7.35
N LEU A 361 -9.58 18.85 -7.21
CA LEU A 361 -9.61 19.82 -8.31
C LEU A 361 -8.45 20.79 -8.13
N TYR A 362 -7.60 20.92 -9.14
CA TYR A 362 -6.54 21.92 -9.11
C TYR A 362 -6.26 22.54 -10.46
N LEU A 363 -5.77 23.78 -10.40
CA LEU A 363 -5.21 24.52 -11.52
C LEU A 363 -3.70 24.61 -11.32
N SER A 364 -2.95 24.14 -12.27
CA SER A 364 -1.49 24.22 -12.32
C SER A 364 -1.06 25.09 -13.49
N GLY A 365 -0.08 25.95 -13.31
CA GLY A 365 0.40 26.77 -14.41
C GLY A 365 1.68 27.51 -14.10
N LYS A 366 2.13 28.27 -15.09
CA LYS A 366 3.32 29.12 -15.03
C LYS A 366 2.95 30.58 -15.03
N PHE A 367 3.75 31.38 -14.36
CA PHE A 367 3.61 32.85 -14.35
C PHE A 367 4.95 33.54 -14.36
N PRO A 368 5.11 34.62 -15.11
CA PRO A 368 6.33 35.42 -15.13
C PRO A 368 6.34 36.41 -13.96
N ALA A 369 7.44 36.45 -13.20
CA ALA A 369 7.71 37.47 -12.20
C ALA A 369 9.22 37.63 -12.00
N PHE A 370 9.65 38.83 -11.63
CA PHE A 370 11.06 39.12 -11.34
C PHE A 370 12.05 38.72 -12.46
N GLY A 371 11.60 38.75 -13.72
CA GLY A 371 12.39 38.35 -14.89
C GLY A 371 12.59 36.85 -15.06
N ARG A 372 11.82 36.04 -14.35
CA ARG A 372 11.85 34.57 -14.38
C ARG A 372 10.47 34.00 -14.51
N GLU A 373 10.39 32.73 -14.95
CA GLU A 373 9.16 31.94 -14.98
C GLU A 373 9.07 31.09 -13.72
N HIS A 374 7.91 31.13 -13.09
CA HIS A 374 7.59 30.42 -11.84
C HIS A 374 6.43 29.46 -12.06
N ASP A 375 6.32 28.43 -11.23
CA ASP A 375 5.21 27.50 -11.26
C ASP A 375 4.27 27.74 -10.07
N VAL A 376 2.98 27.56 -10.27
CA VAL A 376 1.95 27.69 -9.23
C VAL A 376 0.89 26.60 -9.39
N VAL A 377 0.40 26.10 -8.25
CA VAL A 377 -0.76 25.22 -8.16
C VAL A 377 -1.69 25.78 -7.10
N ILE A 378 -2.98 25.83 -7.42
CA ILE A 378 -4.05 26.13 -6.47
C ILE A 378 -5.10 25.05 -6.60
N GLY A 379 -5.54 24.46 -5.50
CA GLY A 379 -6.49 23.37 -5.56
C GLY A 379 -7.31 23.20 -4.30
N GLY A 380 -8.24 22.26 -4.39
CA GLY A 380 -9.07 21.85 -3.27
C GLY A 380 -9.44 20.38 -3.37
N SER A 381 -9.49 19.73 -2.22
CA SER A 381 -9.83 18.31 -2.13
C SER A 381 -10.97 18.06 -1.14
N TYR A 382 -11.71 17.01 -1.42
CA TYR A 382 -12.79 16.52 -0.58
C TYR A 382 -12.73 15.00 -0.50
N ASN A 383 -12.87 14.46 0.72
CA ASN A 383 -12.97 13.04 0.99
C ASN A 383 -14.04 12.79 2.06
N ASN A 384 -14.96 11.87 1.79
CA ASN A 384 -16.00 11.46 2.72
C ASN A 384 -16.03 9.93 2.79
N LEU A 385 -15.76 9.40 3.97
CA LEU A 385 -15.84 7.98 4.30
C LEU A 385 -17.06 7.75 5.19
N GLU A 386 -17.92 6.84 4.78
CA GLU A 386 -19.00 6.26 5.58
C GLU A 386 -18.67 4.78 5.81
N ALA A 387 -18.45 4.40 7.06
CA ALA A 387 -18.10 3.04 7.47
C ALA A 387 -19.22 2.47 8.33
N THR A 388 -19.93 1.48 7.81
CA THR A 388 -20.98 0.73 8.52
C THR A 388 -20.37 -0.54 9.10
N THR A 389 -20.46 -0.70 10.42
CA THR A 389 -20.10 -1.94 11.13
C THR A 389 -21.36 -2.57 11.68
N TRP A 390 -21.64 -3.80 11.25
CA TRP A 390 -22.78 -4.57 11.70
C TRP A 390 -22.48 -5.28 13.03
N THR A 391 -23.44 -5.24 13.95
CA THR A 391 -23.37 -6.07 15.16
C THR A 391 -23.79 -7.48 14.79
N LEU A 392 -22.91 -8.42 15.10
CA LEU A 392 -23.14 -9.84 14.84
C LEU A 392 -23.62 -10.55 16.11
N THR A 393 -24.22 -11.75 15.96
CA THR A 393 -24.43 -12.65 17.09
C THR A 393 -23.10 -12.90 17.79
N SER A 394 -23.14 -12.88 19.14
CA SER A 394 -21.90 -12.94 19.93
C SER A 394 -21.20 -14.27 19.77
N VAL A 395 -19.92 -14.22 19.45
CA VAL A 395 -18.99 -15.35 19.43
C VAL A 395 -17.97 -15.25 20.58
N ALA A 396 -18.09 -14.24 21.45
CA ALA A 396 -17.10 -13.92 22.48
C ALA A 396 -16.87 -15.03 23.51
N ASN A 397 -17.88 -15.86 23.77
CA ASN A 397 -17.77 -16.97 24.72
C ASN A 397 -17.40 -18.28 24.04
N TRP A 398 -17.20 -18.28 22.71
CA TRP A 398 -16.78 -19.48 22.03
C TRP A 398 -15.32 -19.80 22.34
N ARG A 399 -15.08 -21.03 22.73
CA ARG A 399 -13.78 -21.57 23.05
C ARG A 399 -13.71 -23.02 22.59
N TYR A 400 -12.59 -23.37 21.98
CA TYR A 400 -12.30 -24.77 21.62
C TYR A 400 -10.91 -25.13 22.14
N ASN A 401 -10.80 -26.18 22.97
CA ASN A 401 -9.52 -26.65 23.44
C ASN A 401 -8.87 -27.57 22.38
N ILE A 402 -7.67 -27.22 21.96
CA ILE A 402 -6.88 -28.06 21.04
C ILE A 402 -6.32 -29.25 21.82
N PRO A 403 -6.67 -30.48 21.45
CA PRO A 403 -6.20 -31.67 22.18
C PRO A 403 -4.67 -31.82 22.10
N ASN A 404 -4.09 -31.58 20.93
CA ASN A 404 -2.66 -31.66 20.65
C ASN A 404 -2.31 -30.77 19.45
N ILE A 405 -1.48 -29.76 19.68
CA ILE A 405 -1.06 -28.82 18.62
C ILE A 405 -0.20 -29.47 17.53
N TYR A 406 0.55 -30.52 17.88
CA TYR A 406 1.44 -31.22 16.94
C TYR A 406 0.68 -32.08 15.92
N THR A 407 -0.58 -32.41 16.19
CA THR A 407 -1.47 -33.19 15.29
C THR A 407 -2.73 -32.42 14.92
N TRP A 408 -2.71 -31.08 15.11
CA TRP A 408 -3.86 -30.22 14.85
C TRP A 408 -4.17 -30.12 13.35
N ASP A 409 -5.38 -30.58 12.96
CA ASP A 409 -5.83 -30.64 11.58
C ASP A 409 -6.87 -29.56 11.21
N GLY A 410 -7.30 -28.73 12.17
CA GLY A 410 -8.28 -27.67 11.96
C GLY A 410 -9.70 -28.15 11.66
N ASP A 411 -9.99 -29.44 11.84
CA ASP A 411 -11.31 -30.05 11.55
C ASP A 411 -12.21 -30.01 12.78
N ILE A 412 -12.93 -28.91 12.94
CA ILE A 412 -13.89 -28.69 14.03
C ILE A 412 -15.18 -28.09 13.47
N PRO A 413 -16.31 -28.23 14.20
CA PRO A 413 -17.58 -27.66 13.79
C PRO A 413 -17.49 -26.17 13.48
N GLU A 414 -18.08 -25.77 12.35
CA GLU A 414 -18.07 -24.40 11.88
C GLU A 414 -18.80 -23.47 12.85
N LEU A 415 -18.16 -22.34 13.13
CA LEU A 415 -18.76 -21.25 13.90
C LEU A 415 -19.39 -20.25 12.93
N THR A 416 -20.67 -20.00 13.13
CA THR A 416 -21.40 -19.00 12.34
C THR A 416 -21.71 -17.75 13.15
N ALA A 417 -21.60 -16.60 12.52
CA ALA A 417 -22.02 -15.33 13.06
C ALA A 417 -22.98 -14.66 12.07
N SER A 418 -24.08 -14.13 12.56
CA SER A 418 -25.11 -13.50 11.74
C SER A 418 -25.39 -12.09 12.19
N ARG A 419 -25.77 -11.20 11.26
CA ARG A 419 -26.18 -9.83 11.56
C ARG A 419 -27.40 -9.83 12.48
N THR A 420 -27.33 -9.10 13.59
CA THR A 420 -28.47 -8.89 14.51
C THR A 420 -29.44 -7.83 13.99
N GLY A 421 -29.06 -7.05 12.98
CA GLY A 421 -29.73 -5.86 12.50
C GLY A 421 -29.22 -4.56 13.15
N ALA A 422 -28.63 -4.65 14.32
CA ALA A 422 -27.97 -3.49 14.93
C ALA A 422 -26.67 -3.15 14.17
N ARG A 423 -26.37 -1.83 14.10
CA ARG A 423 -25.19 -1.35 13.38
C ARG A 423 -24.72 0.00 13.93
N ARG A 424 -23.45 0.27 13.69
CA ARG A 424 -22.84 1.58 13.87
C ARG A 424 -22.38 2.11 12.51
N ILE A 425 -22.69 3.36 12.22
CA ILE A 425 -22.26 4.06 11.01
C ILE A 425 -21.35 5.21 11.44
N ALA A 426 -20.07 5.10 11.11
CA ALA A 426 -19.08 6.14 11.30
C ALA A 426 -18.96 6.98 10.03
N HIS A 427 -19.03 8.29 10.19
CA HIS A 427 -18.82 9.25 9.11
C HIS A 427 -17.52 10.00 9.39
N THR A 428 -16.63 10.05 8.41
CA THR A 428 -15.41 10.86 8.46
C THR A 428 -15.36 11.71 7.20
N LYS A 429 -15.31 13.02 7.36
CA LYS A 429 -15.18 13.97 6.26
C LYS A 429 -13.91 14.77 6.42
N GLN A 430 -13.20 14.93 5.33
CA GLN A 430 -12.05 15.80 5.23
C GLN A 430 -12.18 16.65 3.97
N SER A 431 -11.92 17.95 4.11
CA SER A 431 -11.84 18.88 2.99
C SER A 431 -10.70 19.86 3.23
N GLY A 432 -10.19 20.47 2.17
CA GLY A 432 -9.19 21.51 2.31
C GLY A 432 -8.93 22.19 0.99
N VAL A 433 -8.42 23.40 1.11
CA VAL A 433 -7.86 24.15 -0.01
C VAL A 433 -6.35 24.23 0.17
N TYR A 434 -5.61 24.16 -0.91
CA TYR A 434 -4.15 24.21 -0.88
C TYR A 434 -3.60 25.05 -2.01
N ALA A 435 -2.43 25.61 -1.78
CA ALA A 435 -1.63 26.25 -2.81
C ALA A 435 -0.17 25.88 -2.65
N SER A 436 0.54 25.74 -3.76
CA SER A 436 1.98 25.55 -3.80
C SER A 436 2.59 26.33 -4.95
N THR A 437 3.82 26.76 -4.79
CA THR A 437 4.57 27.49 -5.82
C THR A 437 6.03 27.05 -5.83
N ARG A 438 6.63 27.03 -7.01
CA ARG A 438 8.08 26.98 -7.18
C ARG A 438 8.57 28.33 -7.69
N LEU A 439 9.27 29.04 -6.85
CA LEU A 439 9.89 30.32 -7.17
C LEU A 439 11.35 30.09 -7.56
N ARG A 440 11.72 30.37 -8.78
CA ARG A 440 13.11 30.36 -9.25
C ARG A 440 13.79 31.67 -8.83
N LEU A 441 14.47 31.62 -7.67
CA LEU A 441 15.11 32.78 -7.08
C LEU A 441 16.38 33.16 -7.82
N ALA A 442 17.12 32.20 -8.34
CA ALA A 442 18.27 32.29 -9.22
C ALA A 442 18.27 31.09 -10.17
N ASP A 443 19.18 31.05 -11.17
CA ASP A 443 19.25 29.91 -12.08
C ASP A 443 19.49 28.61 -11.34
N PRO A 444 20.39 28.53 -10.33
CA PRO A 444 20.60 27.33 -9.57
C PRO A 444 19.69 27.18 -8.31
N LEU A 445 18.84 28.18 -8.00
CA LEU A 445 18.16 28.24 -6.70
C LEU A 445 16.64 28.33 -6.86
N SER A 446 15.95 27.31 -6.38
CA SER A 446 14.49 27.24 -6.36
C SER A 446 13.97 27.13 -4.92
N LEU A 447 12.96 27.94 -4.59
CA LEU A 447 12.16 27.84 -3.37
C LEU A 447 10.82 27.21 -3.72
N ILE A 448 10.49 26.12 -3.09
CA ILE A 448 9.17 25.48 -3.16
C ILE A 448 8.45 25.78 -1.85
N ALA A 449 7.30 26.43 -1.93
CA ALA A 449 6.50 26.76 -0.75
C ALA A 449 5.03 26.42 -0.99
N GLY A 450 4.36 25.99 0.03
CA GLY A 450 2.93 25.69 -0.04
C GLY A 450 2.28 25.63 1.34
N ALA A 451 0.99 25.68 1.35
CA ALA A 451 0.20 25.48 2.55
C ALA A 451 -1.17 24.91 2.19
N ARG A 452 -1.73 24.16 3.13
CA ARG A 452 -3.10 23.66 3.07
C ARG A 452 -3.87 24.12 4.29
N LEU A 453 -5.09 24.60 4.07
CA LEU A 453 -6.08 24.85 5.10
C LEU A 453 -7.07 23.70 5.11
N SER A 454 -7.13 22.96 6.20
CA SER A 454 -7.88 21.71 6.31
C SER A 454 -9.04 21.82 7.30
N ARG A 455 -10.12 21.08 6.98
CA ARG A 455 -11.22 20.75 7.89
C ARG A 455 -11.40 19.25 7.94
N TRP A 456 -11.58 18.73 9.14
CA TRP A 456 -11.79 17.32 9.40
C TRP A 456 -12.88 17.14 10.43
N GLU A 457 -13.82 16.21 10.20
CA GLU A 457 -14.86 15.89 11.17
C GLU A 457 -15.17 14.39 11.15
N THR A 458 -15.49 13.86 12.32
CA THR A 458 -15.98 12.48 12.47
C THR A 458 -17.12 12.44 13.48
N LEU A 459 -18.01 11.46 13.29
CA LEU A 459 -19.03 11.07 14.27
C LEU A 459 -19.49 9.65 13.96
N SER A 460 -20.01 8.97 14.98
CA SER A 460 -20.62 7.63 14.81
C SER A 460 -22.08 7.68 15.27
N ARG A 461 -22.95 7.09 14.48
CA ARG A 461 -24.38 6.90 14.80
C ARG A 461 -24.65 5.41 15.03
N SER A 462 -25.32 5.07 16.11
CA SER A 462 -25.70 3.70 16.45
C SER A 462 -27.19 3.49 16.20
N TYR A 463 -27.52 2.26 15.74
CA TYR A 463 -28.88 1.83 15.46
C TYR A 463 -29.08 0.44 16.09
N ASN A 464 -30.26 0.22 16.69
CA ASN A 464 -30.64 -1.08 17.23
C ASN A 464 -31.05 -2.09 16.14
N ALA A 465 -31.39 -3.30 16.56
CA ALA A 465 -31.78 -4.40 15.64
C ALA A 465 -33.03 -4.07 14.79
N ALA A 466 -33.94 -3.23 15.29
CA ALA A 466 -35.12 -2.78 14.57
C ALA A 466 -34.81 -1.60 13.62
N GLY A 467 -33.56 -1.13 13.55
CA GLY A 467 -33.14 0.00 12.73
C GLY A 467 -33.41 1.37 13.34
N ALA A 468 -33.91 1.46 14.58
CA ALA A 468 -34.11 2.72 15.27
C ALA A 468 -32.78 3.32 15.73
N TYR A 469 -32.62 4.62 15.54
CA TYR A 469 -31.46 5.37 16.02
C TYR A 469 -31.41 5.35 17.56
N THR A 470 -30.22 5.05 18.13
CA THR A 470 -29.99 4.92 19.56
C THR A 470 -29.03 5.95 20.15
N GLY A 471 -28.23 6.61 19.32
CA GLY A 471 -27.33 7.64 19.82
C GLY A 471 -26.20 7.99 18.86
N THR A 472 -25.52 9.10 19.17
CA THR A 472 -24.29 9.55 18.53
C THR A 472 -23.14 9.48 19.50
N SER A 473 -21.97 9.05 19.02
CA SER A 473 -20.73 8.99 19.80
C SER A 473 -19.53 9.41 18.97
N GLY A 474 -18.40 9.73 19.63
CA GLY A 474 -17.14 10.03 18.98
C GLY A 474 -17.17 11.26 18.07
N ALA A 475 -18.07 12.21 18.32
CA ALA A 475 -18.12 13.45 17.56
C ALA A 475 -16.86 14.29 17.85
N TYR A 476 -16.11 14.57 16.79
CA TYR A 476 -14.89 15.36 16.88
C TYR A 476 -14.70 16.16 15.59
N LYS A 477 -14.24 17.40 15.73
CA LYS A 477 -14.06 18.31 14.60
C LYS A 477 -12.79 19.12 14.78
N VAL A 478 -12.00 19.19 13.69
CA VAL A 478 -10.88 20.09 13.52
C VAL A 478 -11.23 21.09 12.43
N THR A 479 -11.04 22.37 12.69
CA THR A 479 -11.27 23.45 11.71
C THR A 479 -10.05 24.33 11.63
N ASP A 480 -9.81 24.83 10.42
CA ASP A 480 -8.79 25.84 10.15
C ASP A 480 -7.36 25.36 10.47
N GLU A 481 -7.11 24.05 10.32
CA GLU A 481 -5.79 23.46 10.47
C GLU A 481 -4.91 23.78 9.27
N VAL A 482 -3.77 24.41 9.53
CA VAL A 482 -2.82 24.81 8.48
C VAL A 482 -1.62 23.89 8.50
N THR A 483 -1.35 23.21 7.38
CA THR A 483 -0.17 22.36 7.21
C THR A 483 0.77 22.99 6.17
N PRO A 484 1.93 23.56 6.60
CA PRO A 484 2.90 24.17 5.71
C PRO A 484 3.80 23.13 5.03
N TYR A 485 4.33 23.54 3.89
CA TYR A 485 5.38 22.87 3.13
C TYR A 485 6.38 23.92 2.65
N VAL A 486 7.64 23.72 2.96
CA VAL A 486 8.73 24.60 2.47
C VAL A 486 9.92 23.72 2.08
N GLY A 487 10.48 23.94 0.90
CA GLY A 487 11.68 23.29 0.42
C GLY A 487 12.57 24.25 -0.38
N LEU A 488 13.85 24.13 -0.20
CA LEU A 488 14.86 24.85 -0.96
C LEU A 488 15.69 23.84 -1.73
N VAL A 489 15.87 24.07 -3.03
CA VAL A 489 16.70 23.24 -3.92
C VAL A 489 17.75 24.14 -4.54
N TYR A 490 19.01 23.72 -4.44
CA TYR A 490 20.14 24.40 -5.04
C TYR A 490 20.91 23.46 -5.97
N ASP A 491 20.89 23.74 -7.25
CA ASP A 491 21.59 22.99 -8.29
C ASP A 491 23.05 23.43 -8.32
N ILE A 492 23.94 22.60 -7.77
CA ILE A 492 25.39 22.86 -7.80
C ILE A 492 25.90 22.79 -9.25
N VAL A 493 25.42 21.79 -9.98
CA VAL A 493 25.52 21.63 -11.44
C VAL A 493 24.20 20.99 -11.92
N PRO A 494 23.89 20.95 -13.22
CA PRO A 494 22.60 20.45 -13.73
C PRO A 494 22.20 19.04 -13.23
N ASP A 495 23.19 18.20 -12.97
CA ASP A 495 22.96 16.80 -12.56
C ASP A 495 23.16 16.55 -11.06
N PHE A 496 23.40 17.60 -10.26
CA PHE A 496 23.70 17.48 -8.85
C PHE A 496 23.09 18.61 -8.04
N SER A 497 22.13 18.30 -7.20
CA SER A 497 21.40 19.24 -6.38
C SER A 497 21.51 18.93 -4.90
N VAL A 498 21.51 19.93 -4.06
CA VAL A 498 21.29 19.81 -2.61
C VAL A 498 19.95 20.42 -2.24
N TYR A 499 19.31 19.88 -1.23
CA TYR A 499 18.01 20.40 -0.79
C TYR A 499 17.89 20.39 0.73
N ALA A 500 16.96 21.21 1.21
CA ALA A 500 16.43 21.12 2.56
C ALA A 500 14.93 21.35 2.53
N SER A 501 14.16 20.64 3.36
CA SER A 501 12.71 20.81 3.44
C SER A 501 12.18 20.67 4.84
N TYR A 502 11.07 21.35 5.08
CA TYR A 502 10.24 21.24 6.26
C TYR A 502 8.79 20.99 5.82
N THR A 503 8.19 19.94 6.35
CA THR A 503 6.82 19.54 6.02
C THR A 503 6.06 19.16 7.28
N GLU A 504 4.77 19.45 7.31
CA GLU A 504 3.88 19.10 8.40
C GLU A 504 2.72 18.22 7.92
N ILE A 505 2.10 17.57 8.89
CA ILE A 505 0.87 16.80 8.77
C ILE A 505 0.20 16.81 10.15
N PHE A 506 -1.13 16.79 10.21
CA PHE A 506 -1.83 16.67 11.48
C PHE A 506 -2.56 15.33 11.59
N ASN A 507 -2.69 14.82 12.82
CA ASN A 507 -3.46 13.61 13.08
C ASN A 507 -4.56 13.90 14.11
N PRO A 508 -5.84 13.86 13.72
CA PRO A 508 -6.96 14.11 14.64
C PRO A 508 -6.98 13.11 15.79
N GLN A 509 -7.21 13.61 17.02
CA GLN A 509 -7.30 12.80 18.22
C GLN A 509 -8.51 13.22 19.06
N ASN A 510 -9.34 12.24 19.45
CA ASN A 510 -10.57 12.48 20.19
C ASN A 510 -10.39 12.15 21.67
N TYR A 511 -9.49 12.88 22.34
CA TYR A 511 -9.22 12.79 23.77
C TYR A 511 -9.52 14.11 24.44
N LYS A 512 -9.94 14.06 25.70
CA LYS A 512 -10.28 15.25 26.52
C LYS A 512 -9.26 15.46 27.63
N ASP A 513 -9.00 16.72 27.91
CA ASP A 513 -8.22 17.12 29.09
C ASP A 513 -9.06 17.01 30.41
N ARG A 514 -8.48 17.32 31.54
CA ARG A 514 -9.14 17.32 32.85
C ARG A 514 -10.30 18.32 32.97
N ASN A 515 -10.37 19.30 32.08
CA ASN A 515 -11.43 20.31 32.03
C ASN A 515 -12.50 19.94 30.99
N GLU A 516 -12.46 18.70 30.45
CA GLU A 516 -13.34 18.16 29.40
C GLU A 516 -13.19 18.84 28.03
N ASN A 517 -12.16 19.65 27.83
CA ASN A 517 -11.84 20.20 26.52
C ASN A 517 -11.16 19.13 25.65
N LEU A 518 -11.51 19.09 24.36
CA LEU A 518 -10.82 18.26 23.41
C LEU A 518 -9.37 18.74 23.23
N LEU A 519 -8.43 17.80 23.23
CA LEU A 519 -7.04 18.09 22.87
C LEU A 519 -6.96 18.54 21.41
N ALA A 520 -6.02 19.43 21.11
CA ALA A 520 -5.67 19.77 19.75
C ALA A 520 -5.16 18.51 19.00
N PRO A 521 -5.19 18.49 17.67
CA PRO A 521 -4.61 17.39 16.89
C PRO A 521 -3.15 17.11 17.26
N VAL A 522 -2.69 15.89 17.01
CA VAL A 522 -1.25 15.60 17.00
C VAL A 522 -0.63 16.29 15.78
N GLU A 523 0.40 17.07 15.99
CA GLU A 523 1.18 17.69 14.94
C GLU A 523 2.35 16.78 14.59
N GLY A 524 2.40 16.32 13.33
CA GLY A 524 3.50 15.57 12.77
C GLY A 524 4.38 16.48 11.91
N SER A 525 5.68 16.51 12.15
CA SER A 525 6.60 17.28 11.32
C SER A 525 7.76 16.44 10.82
N ASN A 526 8.32 16.84 9.68
CA ASN A 526 9.50 16.24 9.09
C ASN A 526 10.45 17.35 8.60
N LEU A 527 11.66 17.32 9.11
CA LEU A 527 12.80 18.12 8.63
C LEU A 527 13.75 17.19 7.88
N GLU A 528 14.10 17.54 6.66
CA GLU A 528 14.96 16.72 5.80
C GLU A 528 15.96 17.61 5.07
N ALA A 529 17.20 17.12 4.95
CA ALA A 529 18.22 17.71 4.08
C ALA A 529 18.92 16.59 3.32
N GLY A 530 19.23 16.84 2.06
CA GLY A 530 19.79 15.79 1.23
C GLY A 530 20.47 16.29 -0.04
N ILE A 531 20.97 15.32 -0.78
CA ILE A 531 21.70 15.46 -2.02
C ILE A 531 21.00 14.56 -3.04
N LYS A 532 20.75 15.07 -4.23
CA LYS A 532 20.25 14.31 -5.37
C LYS A 532 21.17 14.47 -6.55
N SER A 533 21.35 13.39 -7.27
CA SER A 533 22.13 13.39 -8.49
C SER A 533 21.54 12.48 -9.55
N GLN A 534 21.79 12.80 -10.80
CA GLN A 534 21.41 12.02 -11.96
C GLN A 534 22.60 11.91 -12.91
N TRP A 535 22.65 10.81 -13.64
CA TRP A 535 23.67 10.53 -14.66
C TRP A 535 23.05 9.87 -15.88
N PHE A 536 23.75 9.92 -16.99
CA PHE A 536 23.33 9.27 -18.24
C PHE A 536 21.93 9.73 -18.70
N ASP A 537 21.72 11.05 -18.73
CA ASP A 537 20.43 11.67 -19.08
C ASP A 537 19.28 11.21 -18.14
N GLY A 538 19.59 11.05 -16.85
CA GLY A 538 18.62 10.65 -15.83
C GLY A 538 18.32 9.16 -15.77
N LYS A 539 19.01 8.31 -16.54
CA LYS A 539 18.86 6.85 -16.48
C LYS A 539 19.33 6.26 -15.16
N LEU A 540 20.26 6.93 -14.48
CA LEU A 540 20.73 6.58 -13.14
C LEU A 540 20.50 7.78 -12.20
N THR A 541 19.89 7.53 -11.06
CA THR A 541 19.68 8.53 -10.02
C THR A 541 20.24 8.04 -8.69
N ALA A 542 20.76 8.95 -7.87
CA ALA A 542 21.10 8.67 -6.49
C ALA A 542 20.61 9.79 -5.58
N ASN A 543 20.23 9.40 -4.38
CA ASN A 543 19.77 10.30 -3.33
C ASN A 543 20.40 9.90 -2.00
N ALA A 544 20.83 10.89 -1.21
CA ALA A 544 21.22 10.71 0.17
C ALA A 544 20.57 11.79 1.02
N ALA A 545 19.95 11.40 2.12
CA ALA A 545 19.21 12.33 2.97
C ALA A 545 19.42 12.02 4.46
N ILE A 546 19.43 13.06 5.26
CA ILE A 546 19.27 12.99 6.72
C ILE A 546 17.91 13.57 7.10
N PHE A 547 17.27 13.01 8.10
CA PHE A 547 15.94 13.46 8.49
C PHE A 547 15.70 13.40 10.00
N GLU A 548 14.77 14.23 10.44
CA GLU A 548 14.10 14.16 11.74
C GLU A 548 12.59 14.22 11.53
N ALA A 549 11.87 13.19 11.95
CA ALA A 549 10.41 13.18 12.00
C ALA A 549 9.94 13.09 13.45
N LYS A 550 8.92 13.86 13.84
CA LYS A 550 8.43 13.89 15.22
C LYS A 550 6.91 14.12 15.25
N GLN A 551 6.35 13.78 16.40
CA GLN A 551 4.97 14.09 16.77
C GLN A 551 5.00 14.96 18.02
N ASP A 552 4.22 16.03 18.00
CA ASP A 552 3.97 16.90 19.16
C ASP A 552 2.49 16.80 19.52
N ASN A 553 2.14 17.13 20.76
CA ASN A 553 0.78 17.08 21.33
C ASN A 553 0.15 15.67 21.28
N TYR A 554 0.93 14.61 21.47
CA TYR A 554 0.44 13.23 21.54
C TYR A 554 -0.33 12.99 22.84
N ALA A 555 -1.56 12.45 22.77
CA ALA A 555 -2.40 12.23 23.93
C ALA A 555 -1.86 11.11 24.82
N VAL A 556 -1.58 11.42 26.07
CA VAL A 556 -1.18 10.50 27.13
C VAL A 556 -2.16 10.61 28.26
N ARG A 557 -2.57 9.48 28.87
CA ARG A 557 -3.47 9.50 30.02
C ARG A 557 -2.88 10.35 31.16
N ASP A 558 -3.70 11.23 31.74
CA ASP A 558 -3.34 11.99 32.94
C ASP A 558 -3.40 11.07 34.16
N MET A 559 -2.24 10.52 34.54
CA MET A 559 -2.10 9.60 35.67
C MET A 559 -2.32 10.27 37.04
N SER A 560 -2.46 11.59 37.08
CA SER A 560 -2.80 12.33 38.35
C SER A 560 -4.28 12.22 38.71
N LEU A 561 -5.10 11.71 37.81
CA LEU A 561 -6.54 11.51 37.97
C LEU A 561 -6.91 10.02 37.91
N PRO A 562 -7.97 9.59 38.64
CA PRO A 562 -8.49 8.24 38.51
C PRO A 562 -8.95 7.92 37.07
N ASP A 563 -8.99 6.64 36.74
CA ASP A 563 -9.57 6.18 35.49
C ASP A 563 -11.08 6.49 35.48
N GLY A 564 -11.59 6.93 34.32
CA GLY A 564 -13.00 7.28 34.17
C GLY A 564 -13.43 8.51 34.95
N SER A 565 -12.52 9.46 35.24
CA SER A 565 -12.78 10.64 36.10
C SER A 565 -13.61 11.73 35.43
N LEU A 566 -13.80 11.71 34.11
CA LEU A 566 -14.61 12.74 33.44
C LEU A 566 -16.10 12.45 33.52
N SER A 567 -16.93 13.46 33.29
CA SER A 567 -18.39 13.38 33.45
C SER A 567 -19.05 12.32 32.58
N ASP A 568 -18.45 11.98 31.41
CA ASP A 568 -18.91 10.95 30.50
C ASP A 568 -18.32 9.56 30.80
N GLY A 569 -17.57 9.41 31.88
CA GLY A 569 -16.93 8.17 32.29
C GLY A 569 -15.62 7.89 31.56
N SER A 570 -15.14 8.78 30.71
CA SER A 570 -13.82 8.66 30.09
C SER A 570 -12.70 9.14 31.01
N SER A 571 -11.46 8.75 30.69
CA SER A 571 -10.26 9.24 31.39
C SER A 571 -9.81 10.57 30.80
N ALA A 572 -9.14 11.39 31.65
CA ALA A 572 -8.50 12.62 31.19
C ALA A 572 -7.14 12.33 30.55
N TYR A 573 -6.74 13.16 29.59
CA TYR A 573 -5.48 13.08 28.85
C TYR A 573 -4.75 14.42 28.87
N ILE A 574 -3.44 14.36 28.66
CA ILE A 574 -2.57 15.52 28.44
C ILE A 574 -1.81 15.33 27.12
N GLY A 575 -1.56 16.42 26.40
CA GLY A 575 -0.69 16.42 25.23
C GLY A 575 0.78 16.45 25.65
N VAL A 576 1.58 15.53 25.12
CA VAL A 576 3.03 15.46 25.36
C VAL A 576 3.78 15.35 24.02
N ASN A 577 5.10 15.50 24.06
CA ASN A 577 5.93 15.16 22.91
C ASN A 577 5.81 13.65 22.65
N GLY A 578 5.38 13.30 21.45
CA GLY A 578 5.18 11.92 21.02
C GLY A 578 6.46 11.25 20.54
N THR A 579 6.30 10.31 19.62
CA THR A 579 7.41 9.59 19.00
C THR A 579 8.26 10.53 18.15
N LYS A 580 9.58 10.37 18.29
CA LYS A 580 10.61 11.06 17.51
C LYS A 580 11.51 10.06 16.83
N SER A 581 11.81 10.31 15.56
CA SER A 581 12.65 9.49 14.71
C SER A 581 13.74 10.34 14.06
N ARG A 582 14.97 9.84 14.03
CA ARG A 582 16.11 10.44 13.34
C ARG A 582 16.84 9.37 12.55
N GLY A 583 17.33 9.75 11.40
CA GLY A 583 18.04 8.80 10.58
C GLY A 583 18.65 9.40 9.33
N TRP A 584 19.17 8.50 8.50
CA TRP A 584 19.66 8.81 7.18
C TRP A 584 19.32 7.70 6.20
N GLU A 585 19.19 8.07 4.94
CA GLU A 585 18.82 7.18 3.84
C GLU A 585 19.73 7.47 2.65
N VAL A 586 20.13 6.40 1.97
CA VAL A 586 20.83 6.48 0.68
C VAL A 586 20.17 5.54 -0.28
N ASP A 587 19.90 5.98 -1.51
CA ASP A 587 19.40 5.13 -2.57
C ASP A 587 20.03 5.46 -3.92
N VAL A 588 20.18 4.42 -4.75
CA VAL A 588 20.65 4.48 -6.14
C VAL A 588 19.70 3.66 -6.98
N ASN A 589 19.15 4.25 -8.04
CA ASN A 589 18.15 3.59 -8.88
C ASN A 589 18.40 3.90 -10.36
N GLY A 590 18.40 2.88 -11.20
CA GLY A 590 18.47 3.04 -12.63
C GLY A 590 19.50 2.15 -13.33
N GLU A 591 19.87 2.53 -14.53
CA GLU A 591 20.77 1.80 -15.42
C GLU A 591 22.19 2.33 -15.25
N ILE A 592 23.11 1.48 -14.76
CA ILE A 592 24.54 1.83 -14.60
C ILE A 592 25.36 1.58 -15.84
N LEU A 593 24.94 0.63 -16.67
CA LEU A 593 25.45 0.34 -18.01
C LEU A 593 24.28 -0.13 -18.87
N PRO A 594 24.33 0.02 -20.22
CA PRO A 594 23.27 -0.47 -21.09
C PRO A 594 22.88 -1.91 -20.80
N GLY A 595 21.61 -2.13 -20.41
CA GLY A 595 21.08 -3.43 -20.02
C GLY A 595 21.47 -3.90 -18.61
N TRP A 596 22.10 -3.06 -17.78
CA TRP A 596 22.39 -3.38 -16.39
C TRP A 596 21.76 -2.36 -15.44
N THR A 597 20.70 -2.77 -14.77
CA THR A 597 19.98 -1.93 -13.79
C THR A 597 20.35 -2.28 -12.35
N VAL A 598 20.38 -1.29 -11.49
CA VAL A 598 20.57 -1.41 -10.04
C VAL A 598 19.51 -0.59 -9.33
N ASN A 599 18.91 -1.17 -8.30
CA ASN A 599 18.06 -0.48 -7.33
C ASN A 599 18.57 -0.87 -5.94
N ALA A 600 19.23 0.06 -5.28
CA ALA A 600 19.86 -0.16 -3.99
C ALA A 600 19.45 0.91 -3.02
N GLY A 601 19.14 0.53 -1.79
CA GLY A 601 18.81 1.48 -0.72
C GLY A 601 19.28 0.98 0.62
N PHE A 602 19.83 1.89 1.41
CA PHE A 602 20.15 1.67 2.81
C PHE A 602 19.52 2.75 3.67
N THR A 603 18.95 2.35 4.79
CA THR A 603 18.30 3.26 5.74
C THR A 603 18.75 2.91 7.15
N HIS A 604 19.13 3.94 7.91
CA HIS A 604 19.33 3.87 9.35
C HIS A 604 18.31 4.77 10.06
N VAL A 605 17.58 4.21 11.03
CA VAL A 605 16.52 4.92 11.76
C VAL A 605 16.66 4.63 13.26
N LYS A 606 16.81 5.67 14.05
CA LYS A 606 16.70 5.58 15.52
C LYS A 606 15.40 6.22 15.99
N VAL A 607 14.57 5.41 16.67
CA VAL A 607 13.24 5.83 17.14
C VAL A 607 13.26 5.97 18.66
N THR A 608 12.79 7.11 19.16
CA THR A 608 12.48 7.34 20.56
C THR A 608 10.98 7.48 20.69
N ARG A 609 10.32 6.55 21.38
CA ARG A 609 8.86 6.53 21.53
C ARG A 609 8.43 7.20 22.82
N ALA A 610 7.25 7.84 22.80
CA ALA A 610 6.58 8.22 24.02
C ALA A 610 6.24 6.97 24.86
N ALA A 611 6.20 7.11 26.17
CA ALA A 611 5.96 5.99 27.10
C ALA A 611 4.66 5.21 26.83
N THR A 612 3.69 5.83 26.18
CA THR A 612 2.39 5.25 25.82
C THR A 612 2.25 4.86 24.36
N ASP A 613 3.22 5.20 23.54
CA ASP A 613 3.32 4.81 22.12
C ASP A 613 4.27 3.61 21.95
N LEU A 614 4.27 2.69 22.90
CA LEU A 614 5.12 1.51 22.86
C LEU A 614 4.53 0.48 21.88
N LEU A 615 5.34 0.03 20.93
CA LEU A 615 5.07 -1.17 20.16
C LEU A 615 5.60 -2.39 20.92
N TYR A 616 4.99 -3.56 20.71
CA TYR A 616 5.54 -4.82 21.20
C TYR A 616 6.92 -5.11 20.58
N ALA A 617 7.08 -4.76 19.29
CA ALA A 617 8.36 -4.77 18.62
C ALA A 617 8.54 -3.49 17.79
N ASN A 618 9.66 -2.81 17.94
CA ASN A 618 10.02 -1.70 17.08
C ASN A 618 10.41 -2.23 15.68
N PRO A 619 10.18 -1.44 14.62
CA PRO A 619 10.79 -1.72 13.32
C PRO A 619 12.32 -1.81 13.43
N PRO A 620 13.01 -2.54 12.52
CA PRO A 620 14.46 -2.62 12.51
C PRO A 620 15.09 -1.23 12.34
N GLU A 621 16.22 -0.99 13.02
CA GLU A 621 16.95 0.28 12.92
C GLU A 621 17.67 0.42 11.57
N ASP A 622 18.17 -0.69 11.02
CA ASP A 622 18.89 -0.71 9.75
C ASP A 622 18.21 -1.62 8.74
N LEU A 623 18.08 -1.12 7.51
CA LEU A 623 17.52 -1.82 6.36
C LEU A 623 18.44 -1.67 5.15
N LEU A 624 18.72 -2.76 4.46
CA LEU A 624 19.35 -2.78 3.15
C LEU A 624 18.44 -3.50 2.16
N GLN A 625 18.11 -2.83 1.07
CA GLN A 625 17.44 -3.42 -0.08
C GLN A 625 18.34 -3.22 -1.29
N LEU A 626 18.60 -4.30 -2.01
CA LEU A 626 19.34 -4.30 -3.27
C LEU A 626 18.60 -5.17 -4.26
N ASN A 627 18.40 -4.68 -5.45
CA ASN A 627 18.00 -5.46 -6.61
C ASN A 627 18.86 -5.06 -7.80
N THR A 628 19.31 -6.03 -8.57
CA THR A 628 20.07 -5.80 -9.79
C THR A 628 19.66 -6.78 -10.88
N SER A 629 19.67 -6.32 -12.11
CA SER A 629 19.27 -7.11 -13.28
C SER A 629 20.18 -6.76 -14.45
N VAL A 630 20.72 -7.77 -15.11
CA VAL A 630 21.62 -7.60 -16.23
C VAL A 630 21.18 -8.43 -17.43
N ARG A 631 21.04 -7.78 -18.59
CA ARG A 631 20.91 -8.46 -19.89
C ARG A 631 22.27 -8.94 -20.33
N LEU A 632 22.38 -10.23 -20.56
CA LEU A 632 23.66 -10.83 -20.98
C LEU A 632 24.00 -10.44 -22.41
N PRO A 633 25.29 -10.22 -22.74
CA PRO A 633 25.70 -9.81 -24.10
C PRO A 633 25.81 -10.98 -25.08
N GLY A 634 25.89 -10.66 -26.38
CA GLY A 634 26.19 -11.57 -27.45
C GLY A 634 25.10 -12.61 -27.71
N VAL A 635 25.43 -13.88 -27.79
CA VAL A 635 24.48 -14.97 -28.07
C VAL A 635 23.44 -15.19 -26.96
N LEU A 636 23.64 -14.58 -25.78
CA LEU A 636 22.75 -14.63 -24.65
C LEU A 636 21.95 -13.32 -24.44
N ASP A 637 21.91 -12.44 -25.42
CA ASP A 637 21.24 -11.13 -25.34
C ASP A 637 19.72 -11.20 -25.08
N ARG A 638 19.14 -12.39 -25.28
CA ARG A 638 17.73 -12.69 -24.92
C ARG A 638 17.52 -13.08 -23.46
N LEU A 639 18.59 -13.25 -22.68
CA LEU A 639 18.53 -13.64 -21.27
C LEU A 639 18.92 -12.47 -20.38
N THR A 640 17.99 -12.10 -19.53
CA THR A 640 18.20 -11.17 -18.42
C THR A 640 18.24 -11.99 -17.13
N ILE A 641 19.28 -11.84 -16.33
CA ILE A 641 19.40 -12.46 -15.01
C ILE A 641 19.52 -11.38 -13.95
N GLY A 642 19.00 -11.66 -12.79
CA GLY A 642 19.08 -10.71 -11.71
C GLY A 642 18.82 -11.33 -10.34
N GLY A 643 18.90 -10.49 -9.34
CA GLY A 643 18.62 -10.90 -7.97
C GLY A 643 18.53 -9.72 -7.03
N GLY A 644 17.95 -10.00 -5.87
CA GLY A 644 17.75 -9.04 -4.81
C GLY A 644 18.31 -9.55 -3.50
N LEU A 645 18.67 -8.61 -2.63
CA LEU A 645 19.10 -8.85 -1.29
C LEU A 645 18.33 -7.93 -0.36
N GLN A 646 17.67 -8.49 0.65
CA GLN A 646 16.97 -7.75 1.69
C GLN A 646 17.60 -8.13 3.02
N TRP A 647 18.22 -7.16 3.69
CA TRP A 647 18.80 -7.36 5.00
C TRP A 647 18.21 -6.39 6.00
N GLN A 648 18.02 -6.84 7.22
CA GLN A 648 17.63 -5.99 8.34
C GLN A 648 18.44 -6.30 9.60
N SER A 649 18.61 -5.29 10.44
CA SER A 649 19.19 -5.42 11.78
C SER A 649 18.26 -6.24 12.69
N LYS A 650 18.75 -6.59 13.87
CA LYS A 650 17.96 -7.30 14.89
C LYS A 650 16.70 -6.49 15.27
N VAL A 651 15.66 -7.23 15.65
CA VAL A 651 14.41 -6.67 16.22
C VAL A 651 14.15 -7.34 17.57
N GLU A 652 13.70 -6.57 18.54
CA GLU A 652 13.36 -7.07 19.88
C GLU A 652 11.87 -6.86 20.15
N GLY A 653 11.17 -7.94 20.50
CA GLY A 653 9.80 -7.94 20.98
C GLY A 653 9.80 -7.87 22.51
N TYR A 654 9.22 -6.81 23.05
CA TYR A 654 9.15 -6.56 24.48
C TYR A 654 7.81 -7.03 25.05
N ASN A 655 7.79 -7.31 26.35
CA ASN A 655 6.58 -7.64 27.10
C ASN A 655 5.86 -8.90 26.58
N ILE A 656 6.57 -9.83 25.94
CA ILE A 656 6.02 -11.10 25.52
C ILE A 656 5.61 -11.90 26.77
N GLN A 657 4.35 -12.31 26.83
CA GLN A 657 3.83 -13.06 27.99
C GLN A 657 4.59 -14.39 28.15
N TYR A 658 4.96 -14.68 29.39
CA TYR A 658 5.74 -15.87 29.73
C TYR A 658 4.94 -16.83 30.59
N PRO A 659 4.89 -18.14 30.30
CA PRO A 659 4.00 -19.09 30.94
C PRO A 659 4.23 -19.25 32.45
N LEU A 660 5.47 -19.06 32.91
CA LEU A 660 5.80 -19.15 34.35
C LEU A 660 5.64 -17.82 35.11
N GLY A 661 4.95 -16.86 34.49
CA GLY A 661 4.65 -15.55 35.04
C GLY A 661 5.57 -14.42 34.54
N GLY A 662 5.03 -13.21 34.49
CA GLY A 662 5.69 -12.03 33.99
C GLY A 662 5.84 -12.01 32.45
N THR A 663 6.83 -11.28 31.98
CA THR A 663 7.11 -11.09 30.54
C THR A 663 8.56 -11.35 30.20
N ARG A 664 8.83 -11.60 28.92
CA ARG A 664 10.18 -11.80 28.39
C ARG A 664 10.39 -10.93 27.15
N THR A 665 11.64 -10.60 26.88
CA THR A 665 12.08 -10.06 25.59
C THR A 665 12.45 -11.21 24.68
N VAL A 666 11.91 -11.22 23.47
CA VAL A 666 12.26 -12.17 22.42
C VAL A 666 12.99 -11.40 21.31
N THR A 667 14.10 -11.93 20.85
CA THR A 667 14.94 -11.28 19.84
C THR A 667 14.88 -12.05 18.52
N GLN A 668 14.49 -11.38 17.44
CA GLN A 668 14.78 -11.78 16.08
C GLN A 668 16.18 -11.29 15.73
N PRO A 669 17.18 -12.16 15.55
CA PRO A 669 18.49 -11.74 15.09
C PRO A 669 18.42 -11.07 13.72
N SER A 670 19.45 -10.29 13.36
CA SER A 670 19.58 -9.79 11.99
C SER A 670 19.55 -10.96 10.99
N TYR A 671 18.92 -10.72 9.84
CA TYR A 671 18.84 -11.72 8.79
C TYR A 671 18.89 -11.10 7.40
N MET A 672 19.16 -11.95 6.42
CA MET A 672 19.24 -11.60 5.03
C MET A 672 18.40 -12.57 4.21
N LEU A 673 17.60 -12.03 3.30
CA LEU A 673 16.86 -12.78 2.28
C LEU A 673 17.52 -12.53 0.93
N VAL A 674 17.65 -13.57 0.13
CA VAL A 674 18.19 -13.51 -1.23
C VAL A 674 17.08 -13.90 -2.19
N ASN A 675 16.81 -13.06 -3.19
CA ASN A 675 15.87 -13.31 -4.26
C ASN A 675 16.63 -13.43 -5.57
N LEU A 676 16.16 -14.27 -6.48
CA LEU A 676 16.77 -14.47 -7.80
C LEU A 676 15.68 -14.39 -8.87
N HIS A 677 16.02 -13.84 -10.04
CA HIS A 677 15.12 -13.87 -11.19
C HIS A 677 15.89 -14.07 -12.50
N ALA A 678 15.20 -14.64 -13.47
CA ALA A 678 15.70 -14.78 -14.82
C ALA A 678 14.54 -14.60 -15.80
N ASN A 679 14.72 -13.77 -16.82
CA ASN A 679 13.77 -13.51 -17.88
C ASN A 679 14.40 -13.87 -19.22
N TYR A 680 13.79 -14.81 -19.95
CA TYR A 680 14.26 -15.27 -21.25
C TYR A 680 13.27 -14.89 -22.34
N ARG A 681 13.68 -14.03 -23.26
CA ARG A 681 12.91 -13.64 -24.44
C ARG A 681 13.01 -14.74 -25.49
N ILE A 682 12.02 -15.63 -25.51
CA ILE A 682 11.94 -16.76 -26.44
C ILE A 682 11.83 -16.23 -27.87
N SER A 683 10.99 -15.24 -28.10
CA SER A 683 10.80 -14.49 -29.33
C SER A 683 10.44 -13.03 -28.99
N ASP A 684 10.17 -12.21 -30.00
CA ASP A 684 9.76 -10.82 -29.76
C ASP A 684 8.43 -10.70 -29.00
N ASN A 685 7.59 -11.71 -29.11
CA ASN A 685 6.27 -11.75 -28.44
C ASN A 685 6.24 -12.61 -27.16
N TRP A 686 7.18 -13.53 -26.97
CA TRP A 686 7.13 -14.48 -25.87
C TRP A 686 8.31 -14.32 -24.90
N THR A 687 7.99 -14.17 -23.63
CA THR A 687 8.96 -14.12 -22.55
C THR A 687 8.62 -15.18 -21.50
N ALA A 688 9.61 -15.99 -21.11
CA ALA A 688 9.55 -16.89 -19.97
C ALA A 688 10.32 -16.28 -18.81
N SER A 689 9.76 -16.35 -17.60
CA SER A 689 10.39 -15.83 -16.38
C SER A 689 10.43 -16.89 -15.30
N LEU A 690 11.49 -16.85 -14.50
CA LEU A 690 11.65 -17.67 -13.29
C LEU A 690 12.01 -16.74 -12.14
N ASN A 691 11.27 -16.83 -11.04
CA ASN A 691 11.51 -16.03 -9.83
C ASN A 691 11.65 -16.96 -8.62
N VAL A 692 12.63 -16.70 -7.78
CA VAL A 692 12.88 -17.41 -6.53
C VAL A 692 13.00 -16.39 -5.40
N ARG A 693 12.03 -16.35 -4.51
CA ARG A 693 12.09 -15.53 -3.28
C ARG A 693 12.65 -16.36 -2.14
N ASN A 694 13.37 -15.70 -1.22
CA ASN A 694 14.06 -16.36 -0.11
C ASN A 694 14.81 -17.63 -0.57
N ALA A 695 15.68 -17.50 -1.59
CA ALA A 695 16.38 -18.60 -2.24
C ALA A 695 17.18 -19.49 -1.29
N LEU A 696 17.67 -18.93 -0.17
CA LEU A 696 18.43 -19.63 0.87
C LEU A 696 17.53 -20.33 1.91
N ASP A 697 16.20 -20.22 1.75
CA ASP A 697 15.20 -20.77 2.67
C ASP A 697 15.38 -20.35 4.13
N LYS A 698 15.77 -19.09 4.35
CA LYS A 698 16.01 -18.54 5.69
C LYS A 698 14.73 -18.56 6.50
N THR A 699 14.77 -19.16 7.68
CA THR A 699 13.68 -19.08 8.67
C THR A 699 13.89 -17.83 9.53
N TYR A 700 12.83 -17.03 9.68
CA TYR A 700 12.83 -15.80 10.46
C TYR A 700 11.41 -15.49 10.95
N TRP A 701 11.26 -14.65 11.95
CA TRP A 701 9.96 -14.12 12.35
C TRP A 701 9.69 -12.82 11.60
N ALA A 702 8.56 -12.77 10.92
CA ALA A 702 8.06 -11.57 10.25
C ALA A 702 7.40 -10.60 11.24
N ASN A 703 6.97 -11.10 12.40
CA ASN A 703 6.40 -10.33 13.49
C ASN A 703 6.66 -11.00 14.83
N LEU A 704 7.04 -10.23 15.83
CA LEU A 704 7.30 -10.72 17.19
C LEU A 704 6.11 -10.52 18.14
N ASP A 705 5.18 -9.63 17.81
CA ASP A 705 3.97 -9.40 18.63
C ASP A 705 3.04 -10.62 18.60
N TYR A 706 2.83 -11.18 17.40
CA TYR A 706 1.97 -12.33 17.19
C TYR A 706 2.74 -13.59 16.79
N ASN A 707 4.07 -13.61 16.92
CA ASN A 707 4.94 -14.75 16.58
C ASN A 707 4.66 -15.32 15.18
N ASN A 708 4.68 -14.48 14.16
CA ASN A 708 4.42 -14.90 12.80
C ASN A 708 5.73 -15.16 12.06
N TYR A 709 5.91 -16.38 11.53
CA TYR A 709 7.07 -16.71 10.69
C TYR A 709 7.00 -16.01 9.33
N GLY A 710 8.18 -15.74 8.76
CA GLY A 710 8.32 -15.22 7.42
C GLY A 710 8.16 -16.29 6.34
N GLU A 711 7.92 -15.84 5.11
CA GLU A 711 7.71 -16.70 3.95
C GLU A 711 8.95 -17.60 3.70
N PRO A 712 8.77 -18.93 3.55
CA PRO A 712 9.80 -19.84 3.09
C PRO A 712 10.23 -19.54 1.65
N ARG A 713 11.17 -20.33 1.12
CA ARG A 713 11.55 -20.24 -0.30
C ARG A 713 10.33 -20.45 -1.19
N PHE A 714 10.01 -19.44 -1.99
CA PHE A 714 8.94 -19.47 -2.98
C PHE A 714 9.55 -19.46 -4.38
N VAL A 715 9.11 -20.35 -5.23
CA VAL A 715 9.53 -20.42 -6.65
C VAL A 715 8.32 -20.23 -7.53
N SER A 716 8.41 -19.37 -8.53
CA SER A 716 7.38 -19.23 -9.56
C SER A 716 7.99 -19.11 -10.94
N ALA A 717 7.30 -19.69 -11.91
CA ALA A 717 7.60 -19.53 -13.32
C ALA A 717 6.41 -18.88 -14.04
N SER A 718 6.68 -18.04 -15.02
CA SER A 718 5.65 -17.41 -15.84
C SER A 718 5.99 -17.48 -17.34
N LEU A 719 4.95 -17.48 -18.14
CA LEU A 719 5.02 -17.32 -19.59
C LEU A 719 4.12 -16.15 -19.97
N ARG A 720 4.70 -15.13 -20.60
CA ARG A 720 3.99 -13.95 -21.09
C ARG A 720 4.06 -13.89 -22.60
N TRP A 721 2.89 -13.64 -23.19
CA TRP A 721 2.77 -13.24 -24.58
C TRP A 721 2.40 -11.75 -24.63
N ALA A 722 3.06 -10.99 -25.51
CA ALA A 722 2.79 -9.58 -25.76
C ALA A 722 2.73 -9.36 -27.29
N PHE A 723 1.77 -8.51 -27.70
CA PHE A 723 1.52 -8.22 -29.12
C PHE A 723 2.17 -6.88 -29.49
#